data_27d6b9f71303e15f11f07fbb859faf64
#
_entry.id   27d6b9f71303e15f11f07fbb859faf64
#
_cell.length_a   1.000
_cell.length_b   1.000
_cell.length_c   1.000
_cell.angle_alpha   90.00
_cell.angle_beta   90.00
_cell.angle_gamma   90.00
#
_symmetry.space_group_name_H-M   'P 1'
#
loop_
_entity.id
_entity.type
_entity.pdbx_description
1 polymer ?
#
loop_
_entity_poly.entity_id
_entity_poly.type
_entity_poly.pdbx_seq_one_letter_code
_entity_poly.pdbx_strand_id
1 'polypeptide(L)'
;MTRIFIFFLFFFSLAQVSAQQLADSSTVFRINKQEYLERQGANVMLAHDFYPESHQGGVGIIQNGIRVATNGDLRLEPTPGQWQPVPKVGERRVDRQKQEISVHMSYPDASKDRKGFNPIIYPDLEMEYDLKVTPQGKSFKITVDLDKPLPEEWVGKVGMNIEFFPGILFGKSYYMDEKFGLFNRQANGPGTYTEEGEFRLQPMVQGKHLVIAPGTPAQTIYIENLNSQAELQLLDGRASHSNGWFIVRSLVPAGKTKNAIEWLITPNTLKDFLYDPVVQISQVGYHPAQEKIAVIETDPNDTKKQDAKLLRINNEGGYTEVVSKKPELWGNFLRYTYYQLDFSAITKPGMYVVQYGDYTTEAFQISEEVYQRDVWQPTLEYFLPVQMCHMRVNDRYKVWHGLCHIDDARMAPVDYNHFDGYIQGSTTLTEYKSGEHVPELNKGGWHDAGDFDLRVESQAATVQGLAHIYENFNINYDNTSIDQSTRVVEILQPDGKPDILQQIEHGVLSIAGGYTAMGRFYRGIIVPTKRQYTLLGDPVNHSDNIIFSNTETDQNIPVGLTGAPDDRWVFTEENPARELSTAAALAAAARVLKSYNPDLAEQCLYIAKVIWESHSDEAFIPKLELAVELLRSTHNKEYAQFLIKNTEGIISNIESTGWIVGPALPLIQEPAFKKRLNTAVKAYYQQVVDLGKKTPYGMPYEPDIWGAGWGIQNFGMKQYYFHTSYPEIFPKDYLLNALNFVLGAHPGVNTSSFASGVGARSLTQAYGMNRGEFSFIPGGIGSGTALIRPDFPELLEWPFLWQQTEYVLGGGTTDYIFLVLAANQLLNEQQ
;
A
#
# COMPACT_ATOMS: atom_id res chain seq x y z
N MET A 1 -39.23 47.43 -39.31
CA MET A 1 -38.00 46.61 -39.28
C MET A 1 -36.98 46.98 -38.22
N THR A 2 -37.10 48.11 -37.55
CA THR A 2 -36.06 48.62 -36.60
C THR A 2 -36.17 48.07 -35.15
N ARG A 3 -37.29 47.47 -34.77
CA ARG A 3 -37.47 46.93 -33.38
C ARG A 3 -36.96 45.49 -33.18
N ILE A 4 -36.81 44.71 -34.24
CA ILE A 4 -36.31 43.32 -34.16
C ILE A 4 -34.78 43.29 -34.09
N PHE A 5 -34.09 44.28 -34.68
CA PHE A 5 -32.60 44.33 -34.62
C PHE A 5 -32.01 44.68 -33.24
N ILE A 6 -32.75 45.47 -32.43
CA ILE A 6 -32.33 45.87 -31.09
C ILE A 6 -32.46 44.67 -30.13
N PHE A 7 -33.45 43.81 -30.31
CA PHE A 7 -33.62 42.61 -29.48
C PHE A 7 -32.56 41.54 -29.74
N PHE A 8 -32.08 41.42 -31.01
CA PHE A 8 -31.01 40.48 -31.36
C PHE A 8 -29.64 40.94 -30.86
N LEU A 9 -29.36 42.23 -30.85
CA LEU A 9 -28.15 42.82 -30.32
C LEU A 9 -28.06 42.67 -28.77
N PHE A 10 -29.21 42.79 -28.10
CA PHE A 10 -29.27 42.60 -26.62
C PHE A 10 -29.10 41.12 -26.21
N PHE A 11 -29.62 40.18 -27.02
CA PHE A 11 -29.40 38.75 -26.75
C PHE A 11 -27.95 38.31 -27.05
N PHE A 12 -27.32 38.89 -28.07
CA PHE A 12 -25.90 38.61 -28.37
C PHE A 12 -24.96 39.18 -27.32
N SER A 13 -25.27 40.38 -26.79
CA SER A 13 -24.47 40.98 -25.69
C SER A 13 -24.66 40.26 -24.36
N LEU A 14 -25.84 39.75 -24.04
CA LEU A 14 -26.11 38.96 -22.85
C LEU A 14 -25.48 37.57 -22.96
N ALA A 15 -25.46 36.93 -24.12
CA ALA A 15 -24.77 35.65 -24.35
C ALA A 15 -23.23 35.80 -24.30
N GLN A 16 -22.68 36.90 -24.83
CA GLN A 16 -21.24 37.18 -24.71
C GLN A 16 -20.82 37.51 -23.27
N VAL A 17 -21.62 38.29 -22.53
CA VAL A 17 -21.37 38.60 -21.12
C VAL A 17 -21.48 37.32 -20.27
N SER A 18 -22.44 36.44 -20.53
CA SER A 18 -22.55 35.16 -19.84
C SER A 18 -21.39 34.22 -20.16
N ALA A 19 -20.95 34.12 -21.43
CA ALA A 19 -19.82 33.30 -21.81
C ALA A 19 -18.48 33.83 -21.26
N GLN A 20 -18.33 35.16 -21.25
CA GLN A 20 -17.13 35.81 -20.68
C GLN A 20 -17.10 35.71 -19.16
N GLN A 21 -18.25 35.77 -18.46
CA GLN A 21 -18.33 35.51 -17.00
C GLN A 21 -18.11 34.03 -16.68
N LEU A 22 -18.54 33.08 -17.49
CA LEU A 22 -18.28 31.66 -17.36
C LEU A 22 -16.81 31.33 -17.62
N ALA A 23 -16.20 31.93 -18.66
CA ALA A 23 -14.76 31.79 -18.94
C ALA A 23 -13.89 32.40 -17.83
N ASP A 24 -14.25 33.56 -17.27
CA ASP A 24 -13.55 34.16 -16.14
C ASP A 24 -13.69 33.32 -14.84
N SER A 25 -14.81 32.60 -14.67
CA SER A 25 -15.04 31.76 -13.50
C SER A 25 -14.15 30.53 -13.43
N SER A 26 -13.69 30.00 -14.57
CA SER A 26 -12.84 28.82 -14.65
C SER A 26 -11.37 29.11 -14.30
N THR A 27 -10.95 30.38 -14.35
CA THR A 27 -9.56 30.79 -14.11
C THR A 27 -9.26 31.18 -12.66
N VAL A 28 -10.27 31.26 -11.80
CA VAL A 28 -10.14 31.64 -10.38
C VAL A 28 -10.56 30.50 -9.46
N PHE A 29 -9.87 30.35 -8.35
CA PHE A 29 -10.25 29.34 -7.36
C PHE A 29 -11.61 29.62 -6.72
N ARG A 30 -12.39 28.57 -6.53
CA ARG A 30 -13.67 28.53 -5.80
C ARG A 30 -13.84 27.21 -5.09
N ILE A 31 -14.62 27.18 -4.01
CA ILE A 31 -15.00 25.93 -3.36
C ILE A 31 -16.00 25.18 -4.25
N ASN A 32 -15.62 23.96 -4.66
CA ASN A 32 -16.45 23.11 -5.51
C ASN A 32 -17.50 22.31 -4.68
N LYS A 33 -18.20 21.39 -5.33
CA LYS A 33 -19.23 20.55 -4.68
C LYS A 33 -18.63 19.57 -3.68
N GLN A 34 -17.42 19.08 -3.93
CA GLN A 34 -16.67 18.14 -3.09
C GLN A 34 -15.90 18.84 -1.96
N GLU A 35 -16.12 20.16 -1.78
CA GLU A 35 -15.56 20.94 -0.69
C GLU A 35 -14.04 21.10 -0.68
N TYR A 36 -13.42 21.27 -1.85
CA TYR A 36 -12.06 21.75 -2.00
C TYR A 36 -11.98 22.95 -2.95
N LEU A 37 -10.85 23.68 -2.94
CA LEU A 37 -10.68 24.78 -3.89
C LEU A 37 -10.34 24.23 -5.26
N GLU A 38 -11.07 24.67 -6.26
CA GLU A 38 -10.91 24.24 -7.64
C GLU A 38 -10.86 25.44 -8.58
N ARG A 39 -9.95 25.39 -9.53
CA ARG A 39 -9.96 26.11 -10.81
C ARG A 39 -9.40 25.21 -11.89
N GLN A 40 -9.61 25.58 -13.15
CA GLN A 40 -9.10 24.77 -14.26
C GLN A 40 -7.59 24.49 -14.14
N GLY A 41 -7.22 23.21 -14.14
CA GLY A 41 -5.84 22.73 -14.00
C GLY A 41 -5.27 22.81 -12.58
N ALA A 42 -6.03 23.23 -11.55
CA ALA A 42 -5.53 23.20 -10.18
C ALA A 42 -6.62 22.90 -9.14
N ASN A 43 -6.29 22.06 -8.17
CA ASN A 43 -7.12 21.78 -7.01
C ASN A 43 -6.29 21.94 -5.73
N VAL A 44 -6.91 22.45 -4.65
CA VAL A 44 -6.29 22.56 -3.33
C VAL A 44 -7.20 21.89 -2.32
N MET A 45 -6.71 20.82 -1.75
CA MET A 45 -7.41 20.02 -0.76
C MET A 45 -6.92 20.36 0.64
N LEU A 46 -7.83 20.45 1.60
CA LEU A 46 -7.51 20.47 3.02
C LEU A 46 -8.18 19.26 3.64
N ALA A 47 -7.41 18.20 3.86
CA ALA A 47 -7.87 16.95 4.41
C ALA A 47 -6.79 16.31 5.29
N HIS A 48 -7.22 15.56 6.28
CA HIS A 48 -6.36 14.86 7.21
C HIS A 48 -6.74 13.37 7.20
N ASP A 49 -5.93 12.57 6.54
CA ASP A 49 -6.04 11.13 6.47
C ASP A 49 -4.69 10.56 6.87
N PHE A 50 -4.52 10.35 8.16
CA PHE A 50 -3.26 9.96 8.73
C PHE A 50 -3.09 8.44 8.71
N TYR A 51 -2.14 8.02 7.97
CA TYR A 51 -1.33 6.85 8.25
C TYR A 51 -0.04 7.32 8.96
N PRO A 52 0.76 6.46 9.61
CA PRO A 52 1.97 6.90 10.32
C PRO A 52 2.89 7.83 9.51
N GLU A 53 2.96 7.64 8.20
CA GLU A 53 3.75 8.44 7.28
C GLU A 53 3.07 9.75 6.83
N SER A 54 1.84 10.03 7.26
CA SER A 54 1.12 11.29 6.98
C SER A 54 0.99 11.64 5.50
N HIS A 55 0.37 10.78 4.71
CA HIS A 55 0.26 11.00 3.26
C HIS A 55 -0.76 12.06 2.84
N GLN A 56 -1.67 12.42 3.72
CA GLN A 56 -2.61 13.52 3.51
C GLN A 56 -2.83 14.25 4.85
N GLY A 57 -1.80 14.94 5.32
CA GLY A 57 -1.79 15.57 6.64
C GLY A 57 -2.04 17.08 6.61
N GLY A 58 -2.95 17.59 5.78
CA GLY A 58 -3.25 19.02 5.69
C GLY A 58 -3.55 19.48 4.28
N VAL A 59 -2.88 20.57 3.85
CA VAL A 59 -3.05 21.13 2.50
C VAL A 59 -2.30 20.27 1.48
N GLY A 60 -3.03 19.82 0.45
CA GLY A 60 -2.49 19.16 -0.74
C GLY A 60 -2.77 19.97 -2.00
N ILE A 61 -1.87 19.90 -2.99
CA ILE A 61 -1.98 20.62 -4.26
C ILE A 61 -1.93 19.63 -5.42
N ILE A 62 -2.97 19.66 -6.25
CA ILE A 62 -2.99 18.98 -7.54
C ILE A 62 -2.85 20.06 -8.61
N GLN A 63 -1.89 19.89 -9.51
CA GLN A 63 -1.57 20.82 -10.59
C GLN A 63 -1.50 20.06 -11.91
N ASN A 64 -2.30 20.48 -12.89
CA ASN A 64 -2.38 19.84 -14.21
C ASN A 64 -2.50 18.31 -14.14
N GLY A 65 -3.43 17.83 -13.28
CA GLY A 65 -3.73 16.41 -13.12
C GLY A 65 -2.75 15.60 -12.26
N ILE A 66 -1.70 16.22 -11.69
CA ILE A 66 -0.69 15.56 -10.86
C ILE A 66 -0.70 16.17 -9.45
N ARG A 67 -0.69 15.34 -8.41
CA ARG A 67 -0.46 15.82 -7.04
C ARG A 67 1.01 16.19 -6.88
N VAL A 68 1.27 17.48 -6.70
CA VAL A 68 2.63 18.03 -6.64
C VAL A 68 3.12 18.23 -5.21
N ALA A 69 2.18 18.42 -4.26
CA ALA A 69 2.50 18.68 -2.87
C ALA A 69 1.44 18.11 -1.92
N THR A 70 1.86 17.83 -0.69
CA THR A 70 1.06 17.25 0.39
C THR A 70 1.52 17.77 1.76
N ASN A 71 0.89 17.31 2.85
CA ASN A 71 1.29 17.52 4.24
C ASN A 71 1.46 18.99 4.64
N GLY A 72 0.60 19.87 4.06
CA GLY A 72 0.61 21.29 4.36
C GLY A 72 0.00 21.60 5.71
N ASP A 73 0.80 21.54 6.80
CA ASP A 73 0.35 21.76 8.17
C ASP A 73 1.49 22.26 9.07
N LEU A 74 1.17 22.65 10.32
CA LEU A 74 2.19 22.90 11.32
C LEU A 74 2.93 21.61 11.68
N ARG A 75 4.23 21.69 11.74
CA ARG A 75 5.11 20.60 12.14
C ARG A 75 6.03 21.05 13.27
N LEU A 76 6.33 20.07 14.14
CA LEU A 76 7.24 20.30 15.26
C LEU A 76 8.70 20.14 14.82
N GLU A 77 9.57 20.58 15.66
CA GLU A 77 10.99 20.76 15.58
C GLU A 77 11.80 19.53 15.21
N PRO A 78 13.00 19.80 14.70
CA PRO A 78 13.45 20.96 13.94
C PRO A 78 13.19 20.79 12.46
N THR A 79 13.06 19.55 12.06
CA THR A 79 12.88 19.09 10.70
C THR A 79 11.70 18.16 10.62
N PRO A 80 10.74 18.44 9.78
CA PRO A 80 9.63 17.54 9.55
C PRO A 80 10.15 16.20 9.09
N GLY A 81 9.55 15.14 9.62
CA GLY A 81 9.86 13.78 9.26
C GLY A 81 8.64 12.90 9.34
N GLN A 82 8.81 11.68 8.89
CA GLN A 82 7.76 10.68 8.83
C GLN A 82 7.13 10.38 10.21
N TRP A 83 7.97 10.30 11.24
CA TRP A 83 7.56 9.88 12.59
C TRP A 83 7.41 11.05 13.56
N GLN A 84 7.02 12.22 13.06
CA GLN A 84 6.78 13.37 13.91
C GLN A 84 5.42 13.32 14.60
N PRO A 85 5.27 13.94 15.78
CA PRO A 85 3.98 14.16 16.38
C PRO A 85 3.04 14.85 15.40
N VAL A 86 1.84 14.29 15.21
CA VAL A 86 0.76 14.89 14.44
C VAL A 86 -0.28 15.48 15.39
N PRO A 87 -0.92 16.61 15.04
CA PRO A 87 -1.94 17.19 15.89
C PRO A 87 -3.22 16.32 15.89
N LYS A 88 -4.01 16.47 16.93
CA LYS A 88 -5.38 15.97 16.96
C LYS A 88 -6.22 16.81 16.01
N VAL A 89 -6.87 16.15 15.07
CA VAL A 89 -7.79 16.78 14.11
C VAL A 89 -9.12 17.06 14.80
N GLY A 90 -9.51 18.32 14.81
CA GLY A 90 -10.79 18.79 15.29
C GLY A 90 -11.82 18.97 14.18
N GLU A 91 -12.65 20.00 14.32
CA GLU A 91 -13.74 20.26 13.39
C GLU A 91 -13.21 20.87 12.07
N ARG A 92 -13.59 20.28 10.94
CA ARG A 92 -13.41 20.86 9.60
C ARG A 92 -14.66 21.66 9.23
N ARG A 93 -14.49 22.91 8.81
CA ARG A 93 -15.56 23.84 8.44
C ARG A 93 -15.37 24.33 7.01
N VAL A 94 -16.48 24.47 6.31
CA VAL A 94 -16.55 25.02 4.95
C VAL A 94 -17.53 26.21 4.93
N ASP A 95 -16.99 27.41 4.86
CA ASP A 95 -17.78 28.64 4.74
C ASP A 95 -17.84 29.07 3.26
N ARG A 96 -18.92 28.69 2.57
CA ARG A 96 -19.12 29.04 1.17
C ARG A 96 -19.38 30.52 0.91
N GLN A 97 -19.77 31.29 1.90
CA GLN A 97 -19.97 32.75 1.76
C GLN A 97 -18.63 33.47 1.79
N LYS A 98 -17.76 33.11 2.70
CA LYS A 98 -16.40 33.63 2.78
C LYS A 98 -15.44 32.90 1.84
N GLN A 99 -15.87 31.83 1.23
CA GLN A 99 -15.00 30.94 0.42
C GLN A 99 -13.79 30.43 1.24
N GLU A 100 -14.01 30.01 2.48
CA GLU A 100 -12.98 29.55 3.39
C GLU A 100 -13.19 28.09 3.76
N ILE A 101 -12.11 27.30 3.73
CA ILE A 101 -12.05 25.96 4.32
C ILE A 101 -11.08 26.05 5.49
N SER A 102 -11.49 25.56 6.66
CA SER A 102 -10.67 25.57 7.87
C SER A 102 -10.76 24.27 8.64
N VAL A 103 -9.70 23.95 9.38
CA VAL A 103 -9.65 22.83 10.31
C VAL A 103 -9.07 23.33 11.62
N HIS A 104 -9.73 23.00 12.74
CA HIS A 104 -9.22 23.25 14.07
C HIS A 104 -8.34 22.09 14.51
N MET A 105 -7.15 22.38 15.04
CA MET A 105 -6.12 21.42 15.38
C MET A 105 -5.61 21.64 16.79
N SER A 106 -5.16 20.59 17.47
CA SER A 106 -4.59 20.69 18.81
C SER A 106 -3.43 19.71 19.04
N TYR A 107 -2.47 20.16 19.85
CA TYR A 107 -1.40 19.31 20.39
C TYR A 107 -1.57 19.19 21.91
N PRO A 108 -1.19 18.07 22.50
CA PRO A 108 -0.85 16.80 21.84
C PRO A 108 -2.11 16.00 21.47
N ASP A 109 -1.96 14.98 20.59
CA ASP A 109 -2.95 13.92 20.46
C ASP A 109 -2.57 12.74 21.38
N ALA A 110 -2.96 12.81 22.63
CA ALA A 110 -2.64 11.77 23.62
C ALA A 110 -3.20 10.38 23.25
N SER A 111 -4.13 10.29 22.30
CA SER A 111 -4.66 9.01 21.82
C SER A 111 -3.66 8.27 20.94
N LYS A 112 -2.69 8.99 20.40
CA LYS A 112 -1.65 8.49 19.48
C LYS A 112 -0.32 8.21 20.18
N ASP A 113 -0.09 8.75 21.40
CA ASP A 113 1.19 8.61 22.08
C ASP A 113 1.50 7.15 22.40
N ARG A 114 2.50 6.60 21.74
CA ARG A 114 3.04 5.24 21.92
C ARG A 114 1.97 4.14 21.96
N LYS A 115 0.89 4.27 21.23
CA LYS A 115 -0.18 3.28 21.15
C LYS A 115 -0.21 2.60 19.80
N GLY A 116 -0.12 1.28 19.81
CA GLY A 116 -0.10 0.49 18.61
C GLY A 116 1.16 0.76 17.77
N PHE A 117 1.06 0.65 16.45
CA PHE A 117 2.11 1.08 15.53
C PHE A 117 2.27 2.60 15.60
N ASN A 118 3.16 3.07 16.47
CA ASN A 118 3.35 4.48 16.69
C ASN A 118 4.70 4.80 17.36
N PRO A 119 5.73 5.17 16.58
CA PRO A 119 7.01 5.61 17.11
C PRO A 119 6.94 7.02 17.71
N ILE A 120 5.79 7.68 17.67
CA ILE A 120 5.62 9.07 18.08
C ILE A 120 5.68 9.19 19.59
N ILE A 121 6.56 10.10 20.04
CA ILE A 121 6.62 10.58 21.41
C ILE A 121 6.16 12.03 21.38
N TYR A 122 5.05 12.32 22.05
CA TYR A 122 4.58 13.69 22.13
C TYR A 122 5.41 14.47 23.12
N PRO A 123 5.92 15.63 22.71
CA PRO A 123 6.60 16.55 23.61
C PRO A 123 5.59 17.29 24.52
N ASP A 124 6.11 17.91 25.58
CA ASP A 124 5.30 18.78 26.44
C ASP A 124 5.03 20.13 25.75
N LEU A 125 4.04 20.11 24.90
CA LEU A 125 3.52 21.27 24.17
C LEU A 125 2.01 21.17 24.04
N GLU A 126 1.31 22.06 24.73
CA GLU A 126 -0.13 22.28 24.57
C GLU A 126 -0.38 23.50 23.70
N MET A 127 -1.00 23.30 22.54
CA MET A 127 -1.26 24.34 21.55
C MET A 127 -2.50 23.99 20.73
N GLU A 128 -3.34 24.99 20.48
CA GLU A 128 -4.46 24.88 19.52
C GLU A 128 -4.23 25.89 18.40
N TYR A 129 -4.68 25.53 17.21
CA TYR A 129 -4.59 26.42 16.05
C TYR A 129 -5.65 26.12 15.01
N ASP A 130 -5.96 27.13 14.19
CA ASP A 130 -6.79 26.98 13.01
C ASP A 130 -5.91 27.06 11.75
N LEU A 131 -5.98 26.03 10.92
CA LEU A 131 -5.42 26.04 9.57
C LEU A 131 -6.52 26.40 8.58
N LYS A 132 -6.29 27.41 7.74
CA LYS A 132 -7.28 27.97 6.82
C LYS A 132 -6.75 28.07 5.41
N VAL A 133 -7.61 27.79 4.43
CA VAL A 133 -7.33 27.96 2.99
C VAL A 133 -8.41 28.81 2.37
N THR A 134 -8.01 29.90 1.70
CA THR A 134 -8.94 30.84 1.04
C THR A 134 -8.47 31.17 -0.38
N PRO A 135 -9.38 31.28 -1.37
CA PRO A 135 -9.02 31.67 -2.73
C PRO A 135 -8.67 33.15 -2.84
N GLN A 136 -7.68 33.47 -3.68
CA GLN A 136 -7.34 34.84 -4.09
C GLN A 136 -7.12 34.90 -5.61
N GLY A 137 -8.21 34.93 -6.35
CA GLY A 137 -8.15 34.89 -7.81
C GLY A 137 -7.52 33.57 -8.31
N LYS A 138 -6.43 33.67 -9.07
CA LYS A 138 -5.67 32.49 -9.55
C LYS A 138 -4.76 31.85 -8.48
N SER A 139 -4.65 32.47 -7.32
CA SER A 139 -3.87 32.04 -6.16
C SER A 139 -4.78 31.57 -5.03
N PHE A 140 -4.22 30.95 -4.04
CA PHE A 140 -4.88 30.67 -2.76
C PHE A 140 -3.96 31.08 -1.61
N LYS A 141 -4.57 31.40 -0.49
CA LYS A 141 -3.86 31.79 0.72
C LYS A 141 -3.99 30.70 1.78
N ILE A 142 -2.88 30.36 2.43
CA ILE A 142 -2.85 29.56 3.65
C ILE A 142 -2.64 30.51 4.81
N THR A 143 -3.44 30.38 5.87
CA THR A 143 -3.31 31.15 7.10
C THR A 143 -3.37 30.21 8.28
N VAL A 144 -2.49 30.42 9.27
CA VAL A 144 -2.55 29.76 10.57
C VAL A 144 -2.70 30.79 11.66
N ASP A 145 -3.74 30.60 12.49
CA ASP A 145 -3.99 31.33 13.72
C ASP A 145 -3.76 30.41 14.91
N LEU A 146 -2.99 30.85 15.91
CA LEU A 146 -2.79 30.13 17.17
C LEU A 146 -3.72 30.70 18.25
N ASP A 147 -4.15 29.87 19.20
CA ASP A 147 -4.92 30.25 20.39
C ASP A 147 -4.10 31.13 21.34
N LYS A 148 -2.81 30.84 21.49
CA LYS A 148 -1.84 31.55 22.32
C LYS A 148 -0.46 31.60 21.64
N PRO A 149 0.42 32.54 22.02
CA PRO A 149 1.80 32.54 21.51
C PRO A 149 2.54 31.26 21.88
N LEU A 150 3.49 30.85 21.04
CA LEU A 150 4.36 29.73 21.36
C LEU A 150 5.14 30.02 22.66
N PRO A 151 5.31 29.00 23.55
CA PRO A 151 6.28 29.06 24.63
C PRO A 151 7.69 29.39 24.10
N GLU A 152 8.50 30.07 24.89
CA GLU A 152 9.84 30.53 24.48
C GLU A 152 10.73 29.37 24.01
N GLU A 153 10.68 28.24 24.70
CA GLU A 153 11.41 27.03 24.36
C GLU A 153 10.99 26.38 23.05
N TRP A 154 9.81 26.72 22.53
CA TRP A 154 9.28 26.22 21.27
C TRP A 154 9.43 27.20 20.10
N VAL A 155 9.88 28.43 20.35
CA VAL A 155 10.23 29.38 19.28
C VAL A 155 11.39 28.84 18.46
N GLY A 156 11.23 28.80 17.14
CA GLY A 156 12.22 28.22 16.22
C GLY A 156 12.04 26.72 15.99
N LYS A 157 11.08 26.07 16.64
CA LYS A 157 10.86 24.62 16.57
C LYS A 157 9.50 24.23 15.98
N VAL A 158 8.60 25.16 15.78
CA VAL A 158 7.28 24.96 15.16
C VAL A 158 7.20 25.76 13.87
N GLY A 159 6.81 25.11 12.79
CA GLY A 159 6.69 25.77 11.50
C GLY A 159 5.62 25.16 10.61
N MET A 160 5.06 25.98 9.71
CA MET A 160 4.24 25.53 8.60
C MET A 160 5.12 24.86 7.55
N ASN A 161 4.77 23.69 7.12
CA ASN A 161 5.41 22.99 5.99
C ASN A 161 4.43 22.75 4.86
N ILE A 162 4.97 22.61 3.65
CA ILE A 162 4.39 21.86 2.54
C ILE A 162 5.50 20.99 1.96
N GLU A 163 5.18 19.74 1.71
CA GLU A 163 6.09 18.71 1.22
C GLU A 163 5.83 18.43 -0.26
N PHE A 164 6.87 18.61 -1.10
CA PHE A 164 6.81 18.43 -2.56
C PHE A 164 7.38 17.08 -2.97
N PHE A 165 6.68 16.39 -3.87
CA PHE A 165 7.14 15.10 -4.40
C PHE A 165 8.40 15.27 -5.24
N PRO A 166 9.50 14.57 -4.91
CA PRO A 166 10.80 14.85 -5.52
C PRO A 166 10.89 14.41 -6.98
N GLY A 167 10.21 13.35 -7.39
CA GLY A 167 10.32 12.78 -8.74
C GLY A 167 9.98 13.76 -9.86
N ILE A 168 8.96 14.59 -9.64
CA ILE A 168 8.55 15.60 -10.62
C ILE A 168 9.51 16.81 -10.66
N LEU A 169 10.36 16.99 -9.65
CA LEU A 169 11.24 18.14 -9.49
C LEU A 169 12.71 17.85 -9.87
N PHE A 170 13.14 16.61 -9.97
CA PHE A 170 14.52 16.27 -10.29
C PHE A 170 15.02 16.98 -11.56
N GLY A 171 16.15 17.66 -11.43
CA GLY A 171 16.77 18.46 -12.51
C GLY A 171 16.08 19.79 -12.80
N LYS A 172 14.99 20.14 -12.11
CA LYS A 172 14.35 21.44 -12.22
C LYS A 172 15.09 22.46 -11.37
N SER A 173 14.99 23.75 -11.77
CA SER A 173 15.53 24.85 -10.98
C SER A 173 14.54 25.39 -9.96
N TYR A 174 15.07 26.10 -8.97
CA TYR A 174 14.30 26.96 -8.09
C TYR A 174 14.97 28.33 -7.99
N TYR A 175 14.18 29.34 -7.72
CA TYR A 175 14.64 30.68 -7.37
C TYR A 175 13.96 31.11 -6.07
N MET A 176 14.74 31.74 -5.18
CA MET A 176 14.23 32.36 -3.97
C MET A 176 14.89 33.74 -3.80
N ASP A 177 14.11 34.79 -4.07
CA ASP A 177 14.58 36.17 -4.26
C ASP A 177 15.71 36.20 -5.32
N GLU A 178 16.95 36.56 -4.95
CA GLU A 178 18.11 36.57 -5.86
C GLU A 178 18.95 35.27 -5.84
N LYS A 179 18.58 34.29 -5.01
CA LYS A 179 19.26 33.01 -4.86
C LYS A 179 18.60 31.95 -5.74
N PHE A 180 19.38 30.98 -6.19
CA PHE A 180 18.87 29.91 -7.09
C PHE A 180 19.63 28.60 -6.91
N GLY A 181 19.06 27.52 -7.43
CA GLY A 181 19.68 26.21 -7.45
C GLY A 181 18.85 25.19 -8.22
N LEU A 182 19.24 23.92 -8.06
CA LEU A 182 18.58 22.77 -8.69
C LEU A 182 18.05 21.81 -7.63
N PHE A 183 16.94 21.16 -7.96
CA PHE A 183 16.46 20.00 -7.23
C PHE A 183 17.27 18.76 -7.66
N ASN A 184 18.30 18.45 -6.90
CA ASN A 184 19.20 17.36 -7.22
C ASN A 184 18.53 16.00 -7.00
N ARG A 185 18.88 15.03 -7.87
CA ARG A 185 18.42 13.64 -7.72
C ARG A 185 19.05 12.97 -6.50
N GLN A 186 20.34 13.19 -6.28
CA GLN A 186 21.03 12.71 -5.08
C GLN A 186 20.52 13.41 -3.81
N ALA A 187 20.18 12.63 -2.80
CA ALA A 187 19.73 13.13 -1.51
C ALA A 187 20.93 13.57 -0.65
N ASN A 188 21.37 14.82 -0.81
CA ASN A 188 22.54 15.39 -0.15
C ASN A 188 22.33 16.85 0.28
N GLY A 189 21.14 17.18 0.72
CA GLY A 189 20.84 18.51 1.23
C GLY A 189 21.79 18.95 2.35
N PRO A 190 22.03 20.27 2.53
CA PRO A 190 22.93 20.77 3.56
C PRO A 190 22.42 20.39 4.96
N GLY A 191 23.34 20.13 5.86
CA GLY A 191 23.03 19.79 7.24
C GLY A 191 24.24 19.86 8.15
N THR A 192 24.00 19.76 9.44
CA THR A 192 25.00 19.74 10.51
C THR A 192 24.71 18.61 11.48
N TYR A 193 25.72 18.17 12.21
CA TYR A 193 25.54 17.24 13.32
C TYR A 193 25.54 18.00 14.63
N THR A 194 24.64 17.64 15.54
CA THR A 194 24.67 18.11 16.92
C THR A 194 25.83 17.46 17.68
N GLU A 195 26.10 17.95 18.92
CA GLU A 195 27.11 17.32 19.80
C GLU A 195 26.76 15.87 20.14
N GLU A 196 25.46 15.54 20.16
CA GLU A 196 24.93 14.18 20.39
C GLU A 196 24.97 13.30 19.13
N GLY A 197 25.43 13.83 17.99
CA GLY A 197 25.55 13.09 16.73
C GLY A 197 24.27 13.04 15.88
N GLU A 198 23.23 13.81 16.22
CA GLU A 198 22.02 13.90 15.43
C GLU A 198 22.20 14.78 14.20
N PHE A 199 21.74 14.32 13.05
CA PHE A 199 21.78 15.11 11.82
C PHE A 199 20.63 16.13 11.79
N ARG A 200 20.99 17.42 11.54
CA ARG A 200 20.04 18.52 11.45
C ARG A 200 20.07 19.14 10.06
N LEU A 201 18.95 19.07 9.36
CA LEU A 201 18.83 19.70 8.05
C LEU A 201 19.00 21.22 8.13
N GLN A 202 19.68 21.77 7.14
CA GLN A 202 19.81 23.21 6.94
C GLN A 202 19.09 23.60 5.65
N PRO A 203 18.55 24.84 5.54
CA PRO A 203 17.94 25.30 4.31
C PRO A 203 18.93 25.30 3.15
N MET A 204 18.54 24.76 2.01
CA MET A 204 19.22 24.94 0.72
C MET A 204 19.24 26.43 0.35
N VAL A 205 18.13 27.11 0.66
CA VAL A 205 17.94 28.53 0.42
C VAL A 205 16.83 29.06 1.34
N GLN A 206 16.89 30.36 1.67
CA GLN A 206 15.85 31.07 2.43
C GLN A 206 15.64 32.48 1.89
N GLY A 207 14.38 32.94 2.02
CA GLY A 207 13.93 34.23 1.52
C GLY A 207 12.41 34.41 1.63
N LYS A 208 11.83 35.32 0.82
CA LYS A 208 10.38 35.62 0.87
C LYS A 208 9.58 35.11 -0.31
N HIS A 209 10.19 35.06 -1.48
CA HIS A 209 9.53 34.70 -2.73
C HIS A 209 10.23 33.50 -3.35
N LEU A 210 9.56 32.34 -3.35
CA LEU A 210 10.07 31.12 -3.95
C LEU A 210 9.34 30.83 -5.26
N VAL A 211 10.11 30.52 -6.30
CA VAL A 211 9.60 29.96 -7.55
C VAL A 211 10.17 28.55 -7.73
N ILE A 212 9.30 27.59 -7.80
CA ILE A 212 9.62 26.18 -8.08
C ILE A 212 9.44 25.92 -9.58
N ALA A 213 10.41 25.25 -10.20
CA ALA A 213 10.43 24.84 -11.61
C ALA A 213 10.10 25.96 -12.62
N PRO A 214 10.75 27.14 -12.56
CA PRO A 214 10.41 28.31 -13.40
C PRO A 214 10.57 28.07 -14.92
N GLY A 215 11.26 27.11 -15.38
CA GLY A 215 11.39 26.75 -16.79
C GLY A 215 10.35 25.74 -17.32
N THR A 216 9.42 25.32 -16.47
CA THR A 216 8.46 24.25 -16.81
C THR A 216 7.03 24.71 -16.48
N PRO A 217 6.30 25.35 -17.44
CA PRO A 217 5.00 25.96 -17.16
C PRO A 217 3.99 25.04 -16.49
N ALA A 218 3.97 23.75 -16.82
CA ALA A 218 3.07 22.77 -16.23
C ALA A 218 3.37 22.46 -14.75
N GLN A 219 4.56 22.85 -14.25
CA GLN A 219 5.03 22.52 -12.89
C GLN A 219 5.41 23.77 -12.07
N THR A 220 5.39 24.95 -12.68
CA THR A 220 5.78 26.18 -11.99
C THR A 220 4.82 26.51 -10.86
N ILE A 221 5.36 26.75 -9.66
CA ILE A 221 4.61 27.20 -8.48
C ILE A 221 5.31 28.40 -7.88
N TYR A 222 4.55 29.43 -7.57
CA TYR A 222 5.02 30.62 -6.86
C TYR A 222 4.52 30.58 -5.43
N ILE A 223 5.41 30.81 -4.47
CA ILE A 223 5.07 30.86 -3.03
C ILE A 223 5.64 32.16 -2.48
N GLU A 224 4.77 32.98 -1.90
CA GLU A 224 5.12 34.23 -1.24
C GLU A 224 4.76 34.16 0.24
N ASN A 225 5.70 34.47 1.11
CA ASN A 225 5.42 34.62 2.53
C ASN A 225 5.02 36.10 2.80
N LEU A 226 3.77 36.30 3.13
CA LEU A 226 3.21 37.63 3.42
C LEU A 226 3.55 38.09 4.83
N ASN A 227 4.03 37.21 5.72
CA ASN A 227 4.46 37.56 7.06
C ASN A 227 5.87 38.17 7.02
N SER A 228 5.99 39.45 7.36
CA SER A 228 7.28 40.19 7.32
C SER A 228 8.31 39.70 8.38
N GLN A 229 7.86 38.96 9.39
CA GLN A 229 8.71 38.53 10.52
C GLN A 229 9.26 37.09 10.33
N ALA A 230 8.91 36.41 9.24
CA ALA A 230 9.40 35.07 8.94
C ALA A 230 9.88 34.95 7.50
N GLU A 231 10.73 34.00 7.21
CA GLU A 231 11.20 33.68 5.87
C GLU A 231 10.71 32.31 5.46
N LEU A 232 10.59 32.04 4.16
CA LEU A 232 10.51 30.71 3.60
C LEU A 232 11.88 30.05 3.68
N GLN A 233 11.89 28.77 3.98
CA GLN A 233 13.06 27.90 3.89
C GLN A 233 12.74 26.80 2.90
N LEU A 234 13.64 26.49 1.97
CA LEU A 234 13.59 25.32 1.12
C LEU A 234 14.62 24.30 1.63
N LEU A 235 14.17 23.11 2.00
CA LEU A 235 15.02 22.05 2.54
C LEU A 235 14.94 20.80 1.64
N ASP A 236 16.04 20.04 1.60
CA ASP A 236 16.03 18.68 1.06
C ASP A 236 15.83 17.68 2.21
N GLY A 237 14.55 17.34 2.48
CA GLY A 237 14.18 16.42 3.55
C GLY A 237 14.74 15.01 3.38
N ARG A 238 15.07 14.59 2.16
CA ARG A 238 15.59 13.26 1.84
C ARG A 238 16.97 12.96 2.45
N ALA A 239 17.69 14.00 2.86
CA ALA A 239 18.93 13.84 3.62
C ALA A 239 18.67 13.34 5.06
N SER A 240 17.45 13.45 5.56
CA SER A 240 17.01 12.81 6.81
C SER A 240 16.39 11.46 6.52
N HIS A 241 16.76 10.45 7.31
CA HIS A 241 16.30 9.07 7.12
C HIS A 241 14.77 8.88 7.19
N SER A 242 14.06 9.78 7.83
CA SER A 242 12.60 9.71 8.02
C SER A 242 11.82 10.68 7.14
N ASN A 243 12.40 11.15 6.02
CA ASN A 243 11.71 12.08 5.12
C ASN A 243 12.07 11.79 3.66
N GLY A 244 11.07 11.87 2.77
CA GLY A 244 11.20 11.58 1.34
C GLY A 244 10.99 12.79 0.42
N TRP A 245 10.84 14.01 0.94
CA TRP A 245 10.36 15.16 0.17
C TRP A 245 11.34 16.34 0.14
N PHE A 246 11.13 17.25 -0.83
CA PHE A 246 11.58 18.63 -0.70
C PHE A 246 10.55 19.40 0.11
N ILE A 247 11.00 20.19 1.08
CA ILE A 247 10.14 20.85 2.06
C ILE A 247 10.23 22.36 1.90
N VAL A 248 9.09 23.04 1.79
CA VAL A 248 9.00 24.48 1.99
C VAL A 248 8.46 24.71 3.40
N ARG A 249 9.17 25.50 4.19
CA ARG A 249 8.88 25.77 5.60
C ARG A 249 8.95 27.24 5.93
N SER A 250 8.07 27.70 6.85
CA SER A 250 8.23 28.95 7.61
C SER A 250 8.02 28.69 9.07
N LEU A 251 8.94 29.19 9.92
CA LEU A 251 8.80 29.09 11.36
C LEU A 251 7.76 30.08 11.87
N VAL A 252 7.01 29.70 12.89
CA VAL A 252 6.06 30.56 13.59
C VAL A 252 6.85 31.63 14.37
N PRO A 253 6.62 32.96 14.13
CA PRO A 253 7.35 34.01 14.84
C PRO A 253 6.95 34.09 16.32
N ALA A 254 7.92 34.45 17.16
CA ALA A 254 7.69 34.69 18.58
C ALA A 254 6.56 35.71 18.83
N GLY A 255 5.68 35.42 19.78
CA GLY A 255 4.58 36.27 20.19
C GLY A 255 3.40 36.37 19.21
N LYS A 256 3.46 35.75 18.04
CA LYS A 256 2.39 35.76 17.04
C LYS A 256 1.28 34.77 17.38
N THR A 257 0.04 35.25 17.20
CA THR A 257 -1.17 34.40 17.29
C THR A 257 -2.03 34.55 16.04
N LYS A 258 -2.32 35.77 15.59
CA LYS A 258 -3.10 36.00 14.36
C LYS A 258 -2.19 36.12 13.16
N ASN A 259 -2.59 35.43 12.06
CA ASN A 259 -1.78 35.32 10.86
C ASN A 259 -0.32 34.94 11.19
N ALA A 260 -0.15 33.98 12.12
CA ALA A 260 1.18 33.53 12.51
C ALA A 260 1.94 32.95 11.31
N ILE A 261 1.19 32.28 10.42
CA ILE A 261 1.62 31.93 9.06
C ILE A 261 0.65 32.61 8.08
N GLU A 262 1.18 33.14 7.00
CA GLU A 262 0.40 33.71 5.92
C GLU A 262 1.15 33.54 4.59
N TRP A 263 0.79 32.53 3.79
CA TRP A 263 1.39 32.24 2.51
C TRP A 263 0.39 32.47 1.38
N LEU A 264 0.87 33.10 0.29
CA LEU A 264 0.15 33.18 -0.98
C LEU A 264 0.81 32.20 -1.96
N ILE A 265 0.02 31.23 -2.46
CA ILE A 265 0.51 30.20 -3.38
C ILE A 265 -0.22 30.31 -4.70
N THR A 266 0.55 30.29 -5.79
CA THR A 266 0.05 30.38 -7.16
C THR A 266 0.59 29.20 -7.98
N PRO A 267 -0.09 28.06 -8.06
CA PRO A 267 0.27 27.04 -9.02
C PRO A 267 -0.03 27.54 -10.43
N ASN A 268 0.92 27.43 -11.34
CA ASN A 268 0.64 27.74 -12.75
C ASN A 268 -0.16 26.61 -13.40
N THR A 269 -1.12 26.94 -14.26
CA THR A 269 -1.91 25.97 -15.00
C THR A 269 -1.77 26.18 -16.49
N LEU A 270 -1.81 25.09 -17.23
CA LEU A 270 -1.85 25.16 -18.71
C LEU A 270 -3.19 25.78 -19.13
N LYS A 271 -3.14 26.56 -20.19
CA LYS A 271 -4.35 27.17 -20.74
C LYS A 271 -5.29 26.07 -21.26
N ASP A 272 -6.57 26.19 -20.92
CA ASP A 272 -7.60 25.25 -21.34
C ASP A 272 -7.27 23.77 -20.97
N PHE A 273 -6.57 23.56 -19.82
CA PHE A 273 -6.20 22.24 -19.36
C PHE A 273 -7.42 21.32 -19.24
N LEU A 274 -7.30 20.17 -19.86
CA LEU A 274 -8.17 19.00 -19.66
C LEU A 274 -7.28 17.81 -19.27
N TYR A 275 -7.79 16.95 -18.43
CA TYR A 275 -7.16 15.68 -18.11
C TYR A 275 -7.11 14.79 -19.35
N ASP A 276 -5.93 14.33 -19.71
CA ASP A 276 -5.75 13.46 -20.87
C ASP A 276 -6.47 12.12 -20.64
N PRO A 277 -7.15 11.57 -21.66
CA PRO A 277 -7.79 10.26 -21.56
C PRO A 277 -6.76 9.17 -21.18
N VAL A 278 -7.16 8.27 -20.31
CA VAL A 278 -6.38 7.09 -19.93
C VAL A 278 -7.16 5.83 -20.27
N VAL A 279 -6.51 4.86 -20.91
CA VAL A 279 -7.10 3.55 -21.19
C VAL A 279 -6.49 2.51 -20.26
N GLN A 280 -7.30 1.91 -19.43
CA GLN A 280 -6.94 0.98 -18.38
C GLN A 280 -7.22 -0.44 -18.84
N ILE A 281 -6.18 -1.28 -18.90
CA ILE A 281 -6.21 -2.67 -19.34
C ILE A 281 -5.28 -3.51 -18.47
N SER A 282 -5.41 -4.83 -18.52
CA SER A 282 -4.41 -5.75 -17.98
C SER A 282 -3.08 -5.58 -18.74
N GLN A 283 -1.99 -5.31 -18.02
CA GLN A 283 -0.64 -5.18 -18.58
C GLN A 283 -0.06 -6.52 -19.06
N VAL A 284 -0.62 -7.63 -18.60
CA VAL A 284 -0.28 -8.98 -19.05
C VAL A 284 -1.09 -9.37 -20.28
N GLY A 285 -2.37 -9.02 -20.31
CA GLY A 285 -3.30 -9.36 -21.37
C GLY A 285 -4.46 -10.23 -20.90
N TYR A 286 -5.03 -11.00 -21.83
CA TYR A 286 -6.29 -11.69 -21.63
C TYR A 286 -6.28 -13.09 -22.24
N HIS A 287 -6.97 -14.03 -21.57
CA HIS A 287 -7.28 -15.32 -22.17
C HIS A 287 -8.40 -15.17 -23.22
N PRO A 288 -8.39 -15.91 -24.35
CA PRO A 288 -9.44 -15.82 -25.36
C PRO A 288 -10.87 -16.01 -24.83
N ALA A 289 -11.07 -16.89 -23.84
CA ALA A 289 -12.36 -17.27 -23.28
C ALA A 289 -12.86 -16.36 -22.14
N GLN A 290 -12.10 -15.35 -21.70
CA GLN A 290 -12.56 -14.40 -20.67
C GLN A 290 -13.22 -13.16 -21.27
N GLU A 291 -14.00 -12.46 -20.45
CA GLU A 291 -14.46 -11.11 -20.76
C GLU A 291 -13.27 -10.16 -20.87
N LYS A 292 -13.27 -9.25 -21.85
CA LYS A 292 -12.18 -8.31 -22.16
C LYS A 292 -12.74 -6.91 -22.30
N ILE A 293 -12.61 -6.12 -21.22
CA ILE A 293 -13.10 -4.74 -21.16
C ILE A 293 -11.89 -3.81 -20.99
N ALA A 294 -11.73 -2.86 -21.91
CA ALA A 294 -10.87 -1.70 -21.67
C ALA A 294 -11.70 -0.58 -21.04
N VAL A 295 -11.27 -0.07 -19.91
CA VAL A 295 -11.91 1.04 -19.19
C VAL A 295 -11.22 2.34 -19.60
N ILE A 296 -11.99 3.33 -20.06
CA ILE A 296 -11.48 4.61 -20.54
C ILE A 296 -11.92 5.70 -19.57
N GLU A 297 -10.93 6.33 -18.94
CA GLU A 297 -11.10 7.41 -17.98
C GLU A 297 -10.85 8.76 -18.67
N THR A 298 -11.76 9.72 -18.52
CA THR A 298 -11.68 11.02 -19.20
C THR A 298 -12.05 12.16 -18.26
N ASP A 299 -11.62 13.38 -18.61
CA ASP A 299 -12.08 14.60 -17.95
C ASP A 299 -13.61 14.75 -18.12
N PRO A 300 -14.37 15.06 -17.05
CA PRO A 300 -15.81 15.29 -17.15
C PRO A 300 -16.18 16.43 -18.10
N ASN A 301 -15.25 17.36 -18.36
CA ASN A 301 -15.43 18.49 -19.27
C ASN A 301 -14.99 18.18 -20.71
N ASP A 302 -14.41 17.00 -20.95
CA ASP A 302 -14.07 16.61 -22.32
C ASP A 302 -15.35 16.23 -23.09
N THR A 303 -15.68 17.07 -24.06
CA THR A 303 -16.84 16.85 -24.93
C THR A 303 -16.49 16.07 -26.20
N LYS A 304 -15.21 15.82 -26.47
CA LYS A 304 -14.74 15.08 -27.65
C LYS A 304 -14.97 13.60 -27.49
N LYS A 305 -15.98 13.06 -28.17
CA LYS A 305 -16.22 11.60 -28.19
C LYS A 305 -15.55 11.02 -29.43
N GLN A 306 -14.50 10.25 -29.21
CA GLN A 306 -13.72 9.57 -30.24
C GLN A 306 -14.08 8.10 -30.30
N ASP A 307 -13.75 7.43 -31.40
CA ASP A 307 -13.85 5.98 -31.47
C ASP A 307 -12.65 5.35 -30.74
N ALA A 308 -12.93 4.32 -29.97
CA ALA A 308 -11.91 3.47 -29.41
C ALA A 308 -11.60 2.33 -30.40
N LYS A 309 -10.32 2.05 -30.59
CA LYS A 309 -9.84 1.06 -31.54
C LYS A 309 -9.05 -0.02 -30.85
N LEU A 310 -9.32 -1.26 -31.19
CA LEU A 310 -8.43 -2.38 -30.91
C LEU A 310 -7.60 -2.65 -32.17
N LEU A 311 -6.29 -2.52 -32.03
CA LEU A 311 -5.33 -2.71 -33.12
C LEU A 311 -4.48 -3.95 -32.81
N ARG A 312 -4.32 -4.83 -33.80
CA ARG A 312 -3.43 -5.98 -33.71
C ARG A 312 -2.09 -5.64 -34.34
N ILE A 313 -1.00 -5.96 -33.65
CA ILE A 313 0.35 -5.80 -34.18
C ILE A 313 0.57 -6.89 -35.25
N ASN A 314 1.04 -6.52 -36.41
CA ASN A 314 1.33 -7.43 -37.51
C ASN A 314 2.83 -7.77 -37.59
N ASN A 315 3.20 -8.72 -38.44
CA ASN A 315 4.58 -9.20 -38.59
C ASN A 315 5.53 -8.16 -39.20
N GLU A 316 4.99 -7.15 -39.85
CA GLU A 316 5.75 -6.05 -40.45
C GLU A 316 6.01 -4.92 -39.43
N GLY A 317 5.53 -5.08 -38.19
CA GLY A 317 5.66 -4.08 -37.10
C GLY A 317 4.63 -2.95 -37.19
N GLY A 318 3.65 -3.05 -38.10
CA GLY A 318 2.54 -2.14 -38.20
C GLY A 318 1.31 -2.62 -37.42
N TYR A 319 0.21 -1.88 -37.57
CA TYR A 319 -1.06 -2.19 -36.95
C TYR A 319 -2.14 -2.58 -37.98
N THR A 320 -2.98 -3.54 -37.57
CA THR A 320 -4.21 -3.88 -38.28
C THR A 320 -5.38 -3.57 -37.35
N GLU A 321 -6.30 -2.71 -37.80
CA GLU A 321 -7.52 -2.40 -37.06
C GLU A 321 -8.43 -3.63 -37.00
N VAL A 322 -8.81 -4.04 -35.78
CA VAL A 322 -9.68 -5.22 -35.55
C VAL A 322 -11.06 -4.80 -35.09
N VAL A 323 -11.13 -3.80 -34.22
CA VAL A 323 -12.37 -3.18 -33.74
C VAL A 323 -12.21 -1.68 -33.83
N SER A 324 -13.26 -0.98 -34.27
CA SER A 324 -13.36 0.48 -34.15
C SER A 324 -14.83 0.81 -33.85
N LYS A 325 -15.09 1.32 -32.69
CA LYS A 325 -16.44 1.71 -32.25
C LYS A 325 -16.41 2.78 -31.16
N LYS A 326 -17.50 3.49 -31.00
CA LYS A 326 -17.67 4.38 -29.85
C LYS A 326 -17.75 3.55 -28.59
N PRO A 327 -16.93 3.86 -27.57
CA PRO A 327 -17.02 3.17 -26.29
C PRO A 327 -18.36 3.51 -25.60
N GLU A 328 -18.88 2.57 -24.85
CA GLU A 328 -20.13 2.71 -24.12
C GLU A 328 -19.91 3.57 -22.86
N LEU A 329 -20.78 4.56 -22.62
CA LEU A 329 -20.73 5.38 -21.43
C LEU A 329 -21.13 4.52 -20.21
N TRP A 330 -20.18 4.32 -19.28
CA TRP A 330 -20.47 3.69 -18.00
C TRP A 330 -21.08 4.70 -17.00
N GLY A 331 -20.49 5.90 -16.89
CA GLY A 331 -20.95 6.97 -15.99
C GLY A 331 -19.80 7.71 -15.31
N ASN A 332 -20.13 8.36 -14.18
CA ASN A 332 -19.13 9.08 -13.38
C ASN A 332 -18.72 8.23 -12.17
N PHE A 333 -17.42 8.17 -11.91
CA PHE A 333 -16.84 7.55 -10.73
C PHE A 333 -15.67 8.40 -10.24
N LEU A 334 -15.55 8.64 -8.94
CA LEU A 334 -14.63 9.62 -8.38
C LEU A 334 -14.79 10.98 -9.08
N ARG A 335 -13.70 11.54 -9.62
CA ARG A 335 -13.71 12.83 -10.31
C ARG A 335 -13.82 12.76 -11.82
N TYR A 336 -13.88 11.57 -12.43
CA TYR A 336 -13.78 11.33 -13.84
C TYR A 336 -15.04 10.75 -14.45
N THR A 337 -15.13 10.83 -15.77
CA THR A 337 -16.15 10.14 -16.59
C THR A 337 -15.53 8.90 -17.21
N TYR A 338 -16.24 7.78 -17.13
CA TYR A 338 -15.75 6.48 -17.58
C TYR A 338 -16.57 5.93 -18.74
N TYR A 339 -15.85 5.33 -19.67
CA TYR A 339 -16.41 4.57 -20.79
C TYR A 339 -15.81 3.17 -20.81
N GLN A 340 -16.47 2.25 -21.48
CA GLN A 340 -16.03 0.87 -21.65
C GLN A 340 -15.96 0.50 -23.13
N LEU A 341 -14.87 -0.14 -23.54
CA LEU A 341 -14.72 -0.82 -24.82
C LEU A 341 -14.71 -2.32 -24.57
N ASP A 342 -15.83 -2.98 -24.86
CA ASP A 342 -15.90 -4.45 -24.87
C ASP A 342 -15.35 -5.00 -26.18
N PHE A 343 -14.30 -5.83 -26.07
CA PHE A 343 -13.68 -6.58 -27.17
C PHE A 343 -13.63 -8.09 -26.89
N SER A 344 -14.52 -8.59 -26.03
CA SER A 344 -14.60 -10.00 -25.62
C SER A 344 -14.74 -10.96 -26.79
N ALA A 345 -15.39 -10.54 -27.86
CA ALA A 345 -15.55 -11.31 -29.09
C ALA A 345 -14.23 -11.60 -29.84
N ILE A 346 -13.15 -10.89 -29.49
CA ILE A 346 -11.84 -11.11 -30.11
C ILE A 346 -11.10 -12.21 -29.37
N THR A 347 -11.03 -13.38 -30.02
CA THR A 347 -10.41 -14.60 -29.46
C THR A 347 -9.11 -14.99 -30.20
N LYS A 348 -8.78 -14.33 -31.31
CA LYS A 348 -7.58 -14.65 -32.09
C LYS A 348 -6.31 -14.34 -31.31
N PRO A 349 -5.40 -15.30 -31.10
CA PRO A 349 -4.13 -15.05 -30.44
C PRO A 349 -3.27 -14.00 -31.16
N GLY A 350 -2.56 -13.16 -30.37
CA GLY A 350 -1.67 -12.13 -30.90
C GLY A 350 -1.39 -11.02 -29.89
N MET A 351 -0.59 -10.04 -30.33
CA MET A 351 -0.31 -8.82 -29.59
C MET A 351 -1.22 -7.70 -30.05
N TYR A 352 -1.78 -6.95 -29.09
CA TYR A 352 -2.75 -5.93 -29.33
C TYR A 352 -2.43 -4.64 -28.55
N VAL A 353 -2.98 -3.51 -29.03
CA VAL A 353 -3.03 -2.24 -28.29
C VAL A 353 -4.46 -1.69 -28.40
N VAL A 354 -4.88 -0.91 -27.40
CA VAL A 354 -6.10 -0.10 -27.49
C VAL A 354 -5.70 1.35 -27.73
N GLN A 355 -6.32 1.99 -28.72
CA GLN A 355 -6.14 3.41 -29.02
C GLN A 355 -7.46 4.17 -28.77
N TYR A 356 -7.36 5.31 -28.06
CA TYR A 356 -8.44 6.27 -27.91
C TYR A 356 -7.89 7.68 -28.10
N GLY A 357 -8.28 8.33 -29.21
CA GLY A 357 -7.66 9.59 -29.61
C GLY A 357 -6.16 9.44 -29.88
N ASP A 358 -5.39 10.29 -29.21
CA ASP A 358 -3.93 10.28 -29.31
C ASP A 358 -3.26 9.32 -28.31
N TYR A 359 -4.05 8.77 -27.37
CA TYR A 359 -3.54 7.80 -26.39
C TYR A 359 -3.54 6.39 -26.98
N THR A 360 -2.45 5.67 -26.79
CA THR A 360 -2.30 4.25 -27.13
C THR A 360 -1.71 3.52 -25.94
N THR A 361 -2.32 2.39 -25.57
CA THR A 361 -1.84 1.55 -24.46
C THR A 361 -0.50 0.90 -24.77
N GLU A 362 0.17 0.39 -23.73
CA GLU A 362 1.19 -0.63 -23.93
C GLU A 362 0.61 -1.85 -24.66
N ALA A 363 1.48 -2.63 -25.28
CA ALA A 363 1.08 -3.84 -25.98
C ALA A 363 0.75 -4.95 -24.98
N PHE A 364 -0.36 -5.64 -25.20
CA PHE A 364 -0.78 -6.80 -24.40
C PHE A 364 -1.12 -7.99 -25.32
N GLN A 365 -1.08 -9.18 -24.74
CA GLN A 365 -1.40 -10.40 -25.50
C GLN A 365 -2.85 -10.84 -25.30
N ILE A 366 -3.40 -11.50 -26.34
CA ILE A 366 -4.54 -12.41 -26.20
C ILE A 366 -3.97 -13.79 -26.47
N SER A 367 -4.00 -14.69 -25.46
CA SER A 367 -3.38 -16.02 -25.56
C SER A 367 -3.98 -16.98 -24.52
N GLU A 368 -4.11 -18.25 -24.85
CA GLU A 368 -4.47 -19.32 -23.91
C GLU A 368 -3.39 -19.50 -22.83
N GLU A 369 -2.15 -19.11 -23.12
CA GLU A 369 -0.99 -19.23 -22.25
C GLU A 369 -0.74 -17.96 -21.41
N VAL A 370 -1.62 -16.95 -21.46
CA VAL A 370 -1.40 -15.61 -20.89
C VAL A 370 -1.06 -15.63 -19.40
N TYR A 371 -1.53 -16.62 -18.63
CA TYR A 371 -1.29 -16.76 -17.19
C TYR A 371 -0.32 -17.89 -16.83
N GLN A 372 0.28 -18.56 -17.80
CA GLN A 372 1.11 -19.75 -17.54
C GLN A 372 2.53 -19.40 -17.08
N ARG A 373 3.12 -18.34 -17.64
CA ARG A 373 4.51 -18.00 -17.39
C ARG A 373 4.72 -16.49 -17.20
N ASP A 374 5.72 -16.14 -16.36
CA ASP A 374 6.18 -14.78 -16.08
C ASP A 374 5.12 -13.88 -15.43
N VAL A 375 4.08 -14.47 -14.80
CA VAL A 375 3.01 -13.73 -14.12
C VAL A 375 3.01 -14.01 -12.61
N TRP A 376 2.98 -15.25 -12.17
CA TRP A 376 3.03 -15.64 -10.76
C TRP A 376 4.43 -16.08 -10.30
N GLN A 377 5.25 -16.58 -11.23
CA GLN A 377 6.58 -17.09 -10.93
C GLN A 377 7.50 -16.06 -10.28
N PRO A 378 7.58 -14.78 -10.72
CA PRO A 378 8.44 -13.79 -10.09
C PRO A 378 8.21 -13.64 -8.59
N THR A 379 6.97 -13.83 -8.13
CA THR A 379 6.64 -13.75 -6.69
C THR A 379 7.16 -14.97 -5.93
N LEU A 380 7.05 -16.16 -6.49
CA LEU A 380 7.53 -17.40 -5.86
C LEU A 380 9.05 -17.56 -5.97
N GLU A 381 9.66 -17.21 -7.11
CA GLU A 381 11.08 -17.50 -7.38
C GLU A 381 12.05 -16.38 -6.99
N TYR A 382 11.54 -15.13 -6.84
CA TYR A 382 12.38 -13.99 -6.45
C TYR A 382 11.91 -13.34 -5.14
N PHE A 383 10.66 -12.87 -5.09
CA PHE A 383 10.22 -12.09 -3.95
C PHE A 383 10.28 -12.88 -2.64
N LEU A 384 9.69 -14.08 -2.58
CA LEU A 384 9.71 -14.90 -1.37
C LEU A 384 11.14 -15.30 -0.97
N PRO A 385 12.01 -15.80 -1.85
CA PRO A 385 13.40 -16.09 -1.52
C PRO A 385 14.17 -14.88 -1.00
N VAL A 386 14.00 -13.71 -1.61
CA VAL A 386 14.70 -12.47 -1.19
C VAL A 386 14.27 -12.01 0.19
N GLN A 387 13.06 -12.33 0.63
CA GLN A 387 12.58 -12.02 1.98
C GLN A 387 12.96 -13.07 3.03
N MET A 388 13.60 -14.18 2.66
CA MET A 388 13.95 -15.25 3.61
C MET A 388 14.93 -14.76 4.68
N CYS A 389 14.50 -14.77 5.93
CA CYS A 389 15.35 -14.47 7.09
C CYS A 389 16.25 -15.65 7.45
N HIS A 390 17.36 -15.42 8.17
CA HIS A 390 18.31 -16.44 8.61
C HIS A 390 19.02 -17.19 7.48
N MET A 391 18.98 -16.64 6.26
CA MET A 391 19.56 -17.24 5.06
C MET A 391 20.48 -16.24 4.35
N ARG A 392 21.47 -16.74 3.63
CA ARG A 392 22.15 -16.01 2.58
C ARG A 392 21.42 -16.27 1.27
N VAL A 393 21.07 -15.21 0.53
CA VAL A 393 20.32 -15.34 -0.72
C VAL A 393 21.16 -14.88 -1.89
N ASN A 394 21.41 -15.79 -2.80
CA ASN A 394 22.18 -15.58 -4.03
C ASN A 394 21.30 -15.75 -5.27
N ASP A 395 21.70 -15.14 -6.39
CA ASP A 395 21.35 -15.59 -7.73
C ASP A 395 22.62 -15.75 -8.59
N ARG A 396 22.47 -16.09 -9.85
CA ARG A 396 23.62 -16.35 -10.75
C ARG A 396 24.60 -15.18 -10.86
N TYR A 397 24.18 -13.97 -10.57
CA TYR A 397 24.91 -12.76 -10.88
C TYR A 397 25.20 -11.89 -9.67
N LYS A 398 24.51 -12.11 -8.54
CA LYS A 398 24.65 -11.28 -7.35
C LYS A 398 24.27 -12.00 -6.05
N VAL A 399 24.69 -11.43 -4.94
CA VAL A 399 24.13 -11.72 -3.62
C VAL A 399 23.04 -10.70 -3.37
N TRP A 400 21.81 -11.17 -3.12
CA TRP A 400 20.70 -10.30 -2.72
C TRP A 400 20.93 -9.74 -1.32
N HIS A 401 21.22 -10.63 -0.37
CA HIS A 401 21.67 -10.24 0.95
C HIS A 401 22.53 -11.35 1.57
N GLY A 402 23.33 -10.95 2.57
CA GLY A 402 24.13 -11.87 3.35
C GLY A 402 23.31 -12.69 4.34
N LEU A 403 23.98 -13.58 5.05
CA LEU A 403 23.40 -14.31 6.17
C LEU A 403 23.06 -13.32 7.30
N CYS A 404 21.81 -13.33 7.78
CA CYS A 404 21.32 -12.36 8.74
C CYS A 404 20.69 -13.01 9.96
N HIS A 405 20.71 -12.33 11.11
CA HIS A 405 19.96 -12.63 12.32
C HIS A 405 20.14 -14.06 12.88
N ILE A 406 21.31 -14.66 12.71
CA ILE A 406 21.58 -16.04 13.19
C ILE A 406 21.71 -16.12 14.71
N ASP A 407 21.75 -15.00 15.39
CA ASP A 407 21.84 -14.76 16.82
C ASP A 407 20.47 -14.51 17.49
N ASP A 408 19.37 -14.47 16.73
CA ASP A 408 18.01 -14.33 17.29
C ASP A 408 17.64 -15.41 18.30
N ALA A 409 16.84 -15.10 19.30
CA ALA A 409 16.33 -13.80 19.71
C ALA A 409 16.40 -13.67 21.23
N ARG A 410 16.33 -12.45 21.77
CA ARG A 410 16.20 -12.21 23.20
C ARG A 410 14.77 -11.88 23.60
N MET A 411 14.34 -12.32 24.77
CA MET A 411 13.01 -11.98 25.30
C MET A 411 12.90 -10.47 25.53
N ALA A 412 11.86 -9.84 24.98
CA ALA A 412 11.59 -8.42 25.14
C ALA A 412 11.42 -8.04 26.63
N PRO A 413 11.82 -6.82 27.03
CA PRO A 413 11.58 -6.32 28.38
C PRO A 413 10.09 -6.26 28.71
N VAL A 414 9.72 -6.64 29.94
CA VAL A 414 8.35 -6.47 30.43
C VAL A 414 7.96 -5.00 30.50
N ASP A 415 6.66 -4.71 30.39
CA ASP A 415 6.10 -3.36 30.39
C ASP A 415 6.71 -2.45 29.30
N TYR A 416 7.17 -3.05 28.20
CA TYR A 416 7.78 -2.33 27.10
C TYR A 416 6.81 -2.17 25.92
N ASN A 417 6.73 -0.95 25.42
CA ASN A 417 6.00 -0.61 24.21
C ASN A 417 7.00 -0.20 23.12
N HIS A 418 7.20 -1.08 22.14
CA HIS A 418 8.03 -0.83 20.98
C HIS A 418 7.33 0.14 20.03
N PHE A 419 8.08 1.06 19.44
CA PHE A 419 7.54 2.08 18.53
C PHE A 419 6.83 1.49 17.30
N ASP A 420 7.12 0.25 16.92
CA ASP A 420 6.48 -0.48 15.82
C ASP A 420 5.24 -1.29 16.27
N GLY A 421 4.68 -0.94 17.39
CA GLY A 421 3.42 -1.50 17.88
C GLY A 421 3.52 -2.86 18.57
N TYR A 422 4.73 -3.36 18.83
CA TYR A 422 4.92 -4.55 19.66
C TYR A 422 4.91 -4.18 21.13
N ILE A 423 4.00 -4.76 21.87
CA ILE A 423 3.81 -4.47 23.30
C ILE A 423 4.10 -5.74 24.09
N GLN A 424 5.09 -5.67 25.00
CA GLN A 424 5.29 -6.69 26.01
C GLN A 424 4.55 -6.28 27.28
N GLY A 425 3.66 -7.14 27.76
CA GLY A 425 2.93 -6.91 29.00
C GLY A 425 3.79 -7.01 30.26
N SER A 426 3.14 -7.04 31.42
CA SER A 426 3.80 -7.12 32.74
C SER A 426 4.51 -8.44 33.01
N THR A 427 4.36 -9.43 32.13
CA THR A 427 5.09 -10.72 32.19
C THR A 427 5.55 -11.10 30.79
N THR A 428 6.52 -11.99 30.69
CA THR A 428 6.97 -12.54 29.40
C THR A 428 6.07 -13.67 28.90
N LEU A 429 5.10 -14.12 29.69
CA LEU A 429 4.20 -15.25 29.38
C LEU A 429 4.93 -16.56 29.04
N THR A 430 6.20 -16.66 29.35
CA THR A 430 7.10 -17.81 29.11
C THR A 430 7.99 -18.05 30.32
N GLU A 431 8.83 -19.10 30.31
CA GLU A 431 9.84 -19.33 31.32
C GLU A 431 11.05 -18.38 31.21
N TYR A 432 11.25 -17.76 30.04
CA TYR A 432 12.36 -16.84 29.78
C TYR A 432 12.10 -15.47 30.40
N LYS A 433 13.12 -14.88 31.01
CA LYS A 433 13.08 -13.51 31.56
C LYS A 433 13.46 -12.48 30.49
N SER A 434 13.12 -11.22 30.77
CA SER A 434 13.58 -10.09 29.96
C SER A 434 15.07 -10.15 29.67
N GLY A 435 15.47 -10.07 28.40
CA GLY A 435 16.86 -10.13 27.94
C GLY A 435 17.48 -11.54 27.85
N GLU A 436 16.80 -12.60 28.33
CA GLU A 436 17.29 -13.97 28.15
C GLU A 436 17.11 -14.41 26.68
N HIS A 437 18.09 -15.14 26.16
CA HIS A 437 18.05 -15.75 24.85
C HIS A 437 16.98 -16.85 24.79
N VAL A 438 16.15 -16.80 23.74
CA VAL A 438 15.12 -17.79 23.41
C VAL A 438 15.61 -18.63 22.24
N PRO A 439 15.89 -19.93 22.41
CA PRO A 439 16.40 -20.77 21.33
C PRO A 439 15.35 -21.04 20.26
N GLU A 440 15.77 -21.64 19.13
CA GLU A 440 14.89 -22.07 18.02
C GLU A 440 14.27 -20.93 17.20
N LEU A 441 14.57 -19.66 17.48
CA LEU A 441 14.05 -18.50 16.76
C LEU A 441 14.97 -18.01 15.65
N ASN A 442 16.19 -18.55 15.52
CA ASN A 442 17.19 -18.17 14.53
C ASN A 442 17.13 -19.01 13.24
N LYS A 443 15.95 -19.44 12.83
CA LYS A 443 15.73 -20.26 11.64
C LYS A 443 14.35 -20.05 11.04
N GLY A 444 14.25 -20.10 9.73
CA GLY A 444 12.99 -19.93 9.03
C GLY A 444 12.46 -18.51 9.07
N GLY A 445 11.31 -18.31 8.46
CA GLY A 445 10.59 -17.04 8.40
C GLY A 445 11.08 -16.08 7.31
N TRP A 446 10.22 -15.14 6.97
CA TRP A 446 10.49 -14.09 5.99
C TRP A 446 10.40 -12.71 6.64
N HIS A 447 11.22 -11.79 6.19
CA HIS A 447 11.05 -10.38 6.54
C HIS A 447 9.64 -9.91 6.16
N ASP A 448 8.92 -9.28 7.10
CA ASP A 448 7.51 -8.92 6.91
C ASP A 448 7.32 -7.85 5.83
N ALA A 449 8.15 -6.82 5.93
CA ALA A 449 8.21 -5.72 4.97
C ALA A 449 9.69 -5.31 4.80
N GLY A 450 9.96 -4.04 4.55
CA GLY A 450 11.33 -3.56 4.35
C GLY A 450 12.13 -3.30 5.61
N ASP A 451 11.56 -3.44 6.77
CA ASP A 451 12.16 -3.19 8.08
C ASP A 451 12.65 -4.47 8.79
N PHE A 452 12.56 -5.60 8.10
CA PHE A 452 13.15 -6.87 8.47
C PHE A 452 12.63 -7.51 9.77
N ASP A 453 11.46 -7.17 10.24
CA ASP A 453 10.82 -7.86 11.35
C ASP A 453 10.16 -9.20 10.94
N LEU A 454 9.85 -10.05 11.92
CA LEU A 454 9.05 -11.24 11.74
C LEU A 454 7.76 -11.10 12.53
N ARG A 455 6.62 -11.01 11.86
CA ARG A 455 5.28 -11.02 12.48
C ARG A 455 4.66 -12.40 12.32
N VAL A 456 4.20 -13.00 13.41
CA VAL A 456 3.64 -14.36 13.32
C VAL A 456 2.44 -14.44 12.40
N GLU A 457 1.61 -13.41 12.35
CA GLU A 457 0.45 -13.38 11.44
C GLU A 457 0.84 -13.37 9.97
N SER A 458 1.87 -12.63 9.57
CA SER A 458 2.35 -12.61 8.18
C SER A 458 3.00 -13.95 7.81
N GLN A 459 3.78 -14.54 8.72
CA GLN A 459 4.36 -15.85 8.54
C GLN A 459 3.27 -16.92 8.34
N ALA A 460 2.28 -16.93 9.24
CA ALA A 460 1.18 -17.89 9.21
C ALA A 460 0.31 -17.73 7.96
N ALA A 461 -0.07 -16.49 7.60
CA ALA A 461 -0.85 -16.22 6.40
C ALA A 461 -0.11 -16.67 5.13
N THR A 462 1.20 -16.43 5.04
CA THR A 462 2.03 -16.88 3.91
C THR A 462 2.09 -18.41 3.82
N VAL A 463 2.35 -19.08 4.95
CA VAL A 463 2.36 -20.55 5.01
C VAL A 463 1.01 -21.14 4.56
N GLN A 464 -0.09 -20.60 5.08
CA GLN A 464 -1.43 -21.08 4.75
C GLN A 464 -1.78 -20.83 3.28
N GLY A 465 -1.49 -19.64 2.77
CA GLY A 465 -1.69 -19.29 1.37
C GLY A 465 -0.92 -20.20 0.43
N LEU A 466 0.37 -20.44 0.68
CA LEU A 466 1.19 -21.37 -0.09
C LEU A 466 0.67 -22.81 0.00
N ALA A 467 0.23 -23.27 1.18
CA ALA A 467 -0.36 -24.60 1.33
C ALA A 467 -1.65 -24.74 0.51
N HIS A 468 -2.52 -23.73 0.54
CA HIS A 468 -3.73 -23.72 -0.28
C HIS A 468 -3.44 -23.67 -1.79
N ILE A 469 -2.40 -22.95 -2.22
CA ILE A 469 -1.93 -22.95 -3.61
C ILE A 469 -1.51 -24.34 -4.04
N TYR A 470 -0.65 -24.98 -3.24
CA TYR A 470 -0.18 -26.34 -3.56
C TYR A 470 -1.33 -27.35 -3.63
N GLU A 471 -2.29 -27.28 -2.69
CA GLU A 471 -3.45 -28.18 -2.65
C GLU A 471 -4.40 -28.02 -3.85
N ASN A 472 -4.62 -26.78 -4.29
CA ASN A 472 -5.58 -26.51 -5.37
C ASN A 472 -4.97 -26.66 -6.76
N PHE A 473 -3.68 -26.35 -6.94
CA PHE A 473 -3.08 -26.25 -8.27
C PHE A 473 -1.94 -27.25 -8.51
N ASN A 474 -1.47 -27.94 -7.47
CA ASN A 474 -0.42 -28.98 -7.51
C ASN A 474 0.81 -28.54 -8.33
N ILE A 475 1.29 -27.32 -8.10
CA ILE A 475 2.43 -26.76 -8.85
C ILE A 475 3.74 -27.47 -8.48
N ASN A 476 4.48 -27.89 -9.50
CA ASN A 476 5.73 -28.62 -9.40
C ASN A 476 6.92 -27.76 -9.88
N TYR A 477 6.82 -26.44 -9.66
CA TYR A 477 7.82 -25.49 -10.10
C TYR A 477 9.09 -25.62 -9.25
N ASP A 478 10.23 -25.79 -9.91
CA ASP A 478 11.54 -26.00 -9.31
C ASP A 478 12.54 -25.11 -10.04
N ASN A 479 12.88 -23.99 -9.44
CA ASN A 479 13.81 -23.00 -9.97
C ASN A 479 14.73 -22.39 -8.89
N THR A 480 14.53 -22.77 -7.62
CA THR A 480 15.26 -22.23 -6.48
C THR A 480 15.67 -23.35 -5.55
N SER A 481 16.96 -23.41 -5.20
CA SER A 481 17.48 -24.34 -4.20
C SER A 481 17.51 -23.65 -2.84
N ILE A 482 16.94 -24.29 -1.80
CA ILE A 482 16.93 -23.81 -0.43
C ILE A 482 17.53 -24.87 0.50
N ASP A 483 18.75 -24.64 0.92
CA ASP A 483 19.45 -25.54 1.87
C ASP A 483 19.41 -24.96 3.29
N GLN A 484 18.51 -25.49 4.12
CA GLN A 484 18.37 -25.08 5.52
C GLN A 484 19.62 -25.42 6.36
N SER A 485 20.40 -26.45 5.98
CA SER A 485 21.58 -26.88 6.73
C SER A 485 22.77 -25.95 6.55
N THR A 486 22.98 -25.46 5.34
CA THR A 486 24.04 -24.50 5.00
C THR A 486 23.56 -23.05 5.09
N ARG A 487 22.25 -22.84 5.25
CA ARG A 487 21.60 -21.51 5.26
C ARG A 487 21.83 -20.73 3.97
N VAL A 488 21.74 -21.40 2.83
CA VAL A 488 21.95 -20.79 1.51
C VAL A 488 20.74 -21.01 0.61
N VAL A 489 20.35 -19.95 -0.05
CA VAL A 489 19.34 -19.94 -1.11
C VAL A 489 20.04 -19.59 -2.41
N GLU A 490 19.83 -20.39 -3.44
CA GLU A 490 20.34 -20.15 -4.81
C GLU A 490 19.15 -20.01 -5.76
N ILE A 491 18.86 -18.76 -6.17
CA ILE A 491 17.83 -18.45 -7.15
C ILE A 491 18.33 -18.85 -8.55
N LEU A 492 17.44 -19.34 -9.41
CA LEU A 492 17.74 -19.87 -10.75
C LEU A 492 18.66 -21.10 -10.73
N GLN A 493 18.51 -21.93 -9.70
CA GLN A 493 19.23 -23.19 -9.55
C GLN A 493 18.30 -24.30 -9.03
N PRO A 494 17.66 -25.05 -9.94
CA PRO A 494 16.77 -26.16 -9.56
C PRO A 494 17.50 -27.23 -8.75
N ASP A 495 16.83 -27.86 -7.78
CA ASP A 495 17.38 -28.92 -6.92
C ASP A 495 16.55 -30.22 -6.91
N GLY A 496 15.51 -30.28 -7.74
CA GLY A 496 14.61 -31.44 -7.84
C GLY A 496 13.46 -31.44 -6.84
N LYS A 497 13.27 -30.34 -6.09
CA LYS A 497 12.16 -30.19 -5.15
C LYS A 497 11.26 -29.03 -5.56
N PRO A 498 9.95 -29.12 -5.34
CA PRO A 498 9.05 -27.98 -5.60
C PRO A 498 9.38 -26.78 -4.70
N ASP A 499 9.66 -25.62 -5.29
CA ASP A 499 9.98 -24.39 -4.56
C ASP A 499 8.95 -24.04 -3.50
N ILE A 500 7.67 -24.24 -3.81
CA ILE A 500 6.57 -23.92 -2.89
C ILE A 500 6.64 -24.75 -1.59
N LEU A 501 7.03 -26.02 -1.67
CA LEU A 501 7.19 -26.87 -0.47
C LEU A 501 8.40 -26.45 0.35
N GLN A 502 9.50 -26.05 -0.28
CA GLN A 502 10.68 -25.51 0.39
C GLN A 502 10.33 -24.18 1.11
N GLN A 503 9.54 -23.31 0.49
CA GLN A 503 9.07 -22.04 1.11
C GLN A 503 8.14 -22.32 2.29
N ILE A 504 7.19 -23.28 2.18
CA ILE A 504 6.32 -23.66 3.29
C ILE A 504 7.14 -24.21 4.46
N GLU A 505 8.11 -25.10 4.21
CA GLU A 505 9.03 -25.60 5.23
C GLU A 505 9.72 -24.44 5.94
N HIS A 506 10.28 -23.48 5.18
CA HIS A 506 10.99 -22.33 5.74
C HIS A 506 10.12 -21.51 6.70
N GLY A 507 8.90 -21.17 6.29
CA GLY A 507 7.97 -20.41 7.14
C GLY A 507 7.56 -21.17 8.39
N VAL A 508 7.30 -22.46 8.26
CA VAL A 508 6.91 -23.32 9.40
C VAL A 508 8.01 -23.44 10.44
N LEU A 509 9.29 -23.46 10.04
CA LEU A 509 10.43 -23.59 10.97
C LEU A 509 10.44 -22.45 12.01
N SER A 510 10.15 -21.21 11.61
CA SER A 510 10.06 -20.07 12.51
C SER A 510 8.90 -20.22 13.50
N ILE A 511 7.70 -20.56 13.00
CA ILE A 511 6.48 -20.67 13.81
C ILE A 511 6.57 -21.84 14.82
N ALA A 512 6.89 -23.04 14.32
CA ALA A 512 6.99 -24.24 15.14
C ALA A 512 8.19 -24.21 16.11
N GLY A 513 9.31 -23.61 15.69
CA GLY A 513 10.46 -23.37 16.56
C GLY A 513 10.12 -22.48 17.74
N GLY A 514 9.44 -21.35 17.48
CA GLY A 514 8.97 -20.45 18.53
C GLY A 514 8.01 -21.15 19.51
N TYR A 515 7.06 -21.93 19.00
CA TYR A 515 6.14 -22.68 19.86
C TYR A 515 6.88 -23.72 20.70
N THR A 516 7.84 -24.44 20.12
CA THR A 516 8.62 -25.46 20.83
C THR A 516 9.44 -24.84 21.96
N ALA A 517 10.06 -23.68 21.72
CA ALA A 517 10.87 -23.00 22.70
C ALA A 517 10.04 -22.41 23.85
N MET A 518 8.90 -21.77 23.55
CA MET A 518 8.16 -20.95 24.49
C MET A 518 6.85 -21.57 25.00
N GLY A 519 6.38 -22.70 24.44
CA GLY A 519 5.05 -23.24 24.71
C GLY A 519 3.90 -22.37 24.16
N ARG A 520 4.21 -21.37 23.34
CA ARG A 520 3.29 -20.43 22.69
C ARG A 520 3.90 -19.83 21.43
N PHE A 521 3.09 -19.23 20.59
CA PHE A 521 3.59 -18.46 19.45
C PHE A 521 4.17 -17.12 19.91
N TYR A 522 5.19 -16.62 19.20
CA TYR A 522 5.62 -15.24 19.36
C TYR A 522 4.60 -14.28 18.74
N ARG A 523 4.60 -13.03 19.23
CA ARG A 523 3.88 -11.94 18.57
C ARG A 523 4.69 -11.39 17.38
N GLY A 524 5.98 -11.16 17.61
CA GLY A 524 6.92 -10.68 16.60
C GLY A 524 8.34 -10.71 17.12
N ILE A 525 9.29 -10.64 16.17
CA ILE A 525 10.73 -10.58 16.43
C ILE A 525 11.23 -9.36 15.66
N ILE A 526 11.81 -8.36 16.39
CA ILE A 526 12.11 -7.05 15.79
C ILE A 526 13.34 -6.42 16.44
N VAL A 527 14.08 -5.62 15.68
CA VAL A 527 15.21 -4.81 16.16
C VAL A 527 14.75 -3.82 17.24
N PRO A 528 15.40 -3.74 18.40
CA PRO A 528 14.94 -2.93 19.53
C PRO A 528 15.02 -1.42 19.31
N THR A 529 15.67 -0.94 18.26
CA THR A 529 15.95 0.48 18.01
C THR A 529 15.43 0.94 16.65
N LYS A 530 15.29 2.27 16.46
CA LYS A 530 14.92 2.88 15.16
C LYS A 530 15.94 2.62 14.05
N ARG A 531 17.05 1.96 14.33
CA ARG A 531 18.06 1.59 13.34
C ARG A 531 17.47 0.78 12.18
N GLN A 532 16.45 -0.04 12.42
CA GLN A 532 15.73 -0.77 11.38
C GLN A 532 15.20 0.12 10.25
N TYR A 533 14.86 1.38 10.53
CA TYR A 533 14.39 2.32 9.51
C TYR A 533 15.51 3.15 8.88
N THR A 534 16.73 3.06 9.41
CA THR A 534 17.86 3.87 8.93
C THR A 534 18.67 3.14 7.87
N LEU A 535 18.82 1.84 7.98
CA LEU A 535 19.69 1.01 7.15
C LEU A 535 18.88 -0.08 6.41
N LEU A 536 17.88 0.33 5.65
CA LEU A 536 16.98 -0.55 4.89
C LEU A 536 17.61 -1.16 3.63
N GLY A 537 18.91 -1.30 3.56
CA GLY A 537 19.61 -1.85 2.38
C GLY A 537 19.77 -3.37 2.43
N ASP A 538 20.50 -3.84 3.42
CA ASP A 538 20.81 -5.27 3.63
C ASP A 538 20.52 -5.61 5.10
N PRO A 539 19.72 -6.64 5.41
CA PRO A 539 19.39 -7.05 6.79
C PRO A 539 20.63 -7.37 7.65
N VAL A 540 21.77 -7.68 7.07
CA VAL A 540 23.06 -7.84 7.76
C VAL A 540 23.45 -6.59 8.56
N ASN A 541 23.02 -5.41 8.15
CA ASN A 541 23.29 -4.17 8.88
C ASN A 541 22.61 -4.09 10.25
N HIS A 542 21.68 -5.01 10.54
CA HIS A 542 20.91 -5.05 11.80
C HIS A 542 21.43 -6.11 12.78
N SER A 543 22.43 -6.89 12.39
CA SER A 543 22.99 -7.98 13.19
C SER A 543 24.49 -8.08 12.97
N ASP A 544 25.25 -8.55 13.96
CA ASP A 544 26.67 -8.89 13.81
C ASP A 544 26.86 -10.32 13.28
N ASN A 545 25.79 -11.10 13.17
CA ASN A 545 25.75 -12.49 12.73
C ASN A 545 26.65 -13.46 13.53
N ILE A 546 26.90 -13.12 14.80
CA ILE A 546 27.53 -14.01 15.74
C ILE A 546 26.44 -14.74 16.52
N ILE A 547 26.57 -16.06 16.66
CA ILE A 547 25.64 -16.85 17.45
C ILE A 547 25.65 -16.32 18.87
N PHE A 548 24.47 -16.10 19.46
CA PHE A 548 24.29 -15.58 20.79
C PHE A 548 25.27 -16.18 21.81
N SER A 549 25.89 -15.31 22.61
CA SER A 549 26.74 -15.67 23.77
C SER A 549 26.28 -14.89 24.98
N ASN A 550 26.01 -15.58 26.10
CA ASN A 550 25.61 -14.95 27.34
C ASN A 550 26.78 -14.24 28.09
N THR A 551 27.98 -14.27 27.53
CA THR A 551 29.15 -13.56 28.05
C THR A 551 29.40 -12.21 27.38
N GLU A 552 28.70 -11.91 26.31
CA GLU A 552 28.79 -10.65 25.58
C GLU A 552 27.84 -9.61 26.20
N THR A 553 28.35 -8.77 27.09
CA THR A 553 27.55 -7.81 27.86
C THR A 553 27.98 -6.37 27.71
N ASP A 554 28.93 -6.03 26.86
CA ASP A 554 29.42 -4.66 26.73
C ASP A 554 28.44 -3.81 25.92
N GLN A 555 27.56 -3.08 26.60
CA GLN A 555 26.58 -2.15 26.04
C GLN A 555 27.21 -0.87 25.45
N ASN A 556 28.53 -0.67 25.59
CA ASN A 556 29.22 0.48 25.02
C ASN A 556 29.75 0.22 23.60
N ILE A 557 29.67 -1.00 23.11
CA ILE A 557 30.04 -1.30 21.72
C ILE A 557 28.88 -0.86 20.79
N PRO A 558 29.16 -0.11 19.74
CA PRO A 558 28.10 0.28 18.78
C PRO A 558 27.43 -0.95 18.17
N VAL A 559 26.11 -0.89 18.02
CA VAL A 559 25.30 -1.93 17.38
C VAL A 559 25.87 -2.29 16.00
N GLY A 560 25.94 -3.57 15.68
CA GLY A 560 26.49 -4.08 14.41
C GLY A 560 28.01 -4.28 14.43
N LEU A 561 28.66 -4.20 15.60
CA LEU A 561 30.04 -4.61 15.82
C LEU A 561 30.07 -5.85 16.73
N THR A 562 31.11 -6.67 16.55
CA THR A 562 31.32 -7.87 17.36
C THR A 562 31.26 -7.57 18.86
N GLY A 563 30.45 -8.33 19.59
CA GLY A 563 30.23 -8.17 21.02
C GLY A 563 29.17 -7.12 21.39
N ALA A 564 28.52 -6.49 20.41
CA ALA A 564 27.40 -5.59 20.65
C ALA A 564 26.10 -6.37 20.88
N PRO A 565 25.22 -5.94 21.81
CA PRO A 565 23.92 -6.57 22.03
C PRO A 565 22.96 -6.10 20.92
N ASP A 566 22.94 -6.79 19.80
CA ASP A 566 22.16 -6.46 18.61
C ASP A 566 21.09 -7.52 18.26
N ASP A 567 20.93 -8.56 19.07
CA ASP A 567 19.88 -9.57 18.93
C ASP A 567 18.50 -8.91 18.87
N ARG A 568 17.68 -9.34 17.93
CA ARG A 568 16.28 -8.90 17.89
C ARG A 568 15.52 -9.36 19.14
N TRP A 569 14.54 -8.56 19.52
CA TRP A 569 13.66 -8.90 20.62
C TRP A 569 12.47 -9.72 20.13
N VAL A 570 12.17 -10.80 20.85
CA VAL A 570 10.93 -11.56 20.68
C VAL A 570 9.88 -11.06 21.67
N PHE A 571 8.72 -10.72 21.13
CA PHE A 571 7.54 -10.28 21.89
C PHE A 571 6.54 -11.40 22.00
N THR A 572 5.84 -11.46 23.13
CA THR A 572 4.74 -12.39 23.39
C THR A 572 3.48 -11.62 23.77
N GLU A 573 2.33 -12.25 23.57
CA GLU A 573 1.02 -11.68 23.92
C GLU A 573 0.04 -12.78 24.27
N GLU A 574 -1.07 -12.42 24.91
CA GLU A 574 -2.28 -13.24 25.00
C GLU A 574 -3.26 -12.77 23.93
N ASN A 575 -3.38 -13.54 22.84
CA ASN A 575 -4.27 -13.22 21.74
C ASN A 575 -4.85 -14.51 21.12
N PRO A 576 -5.98 -15.00 21.65
CA PRO A 576 -6.61 -16.23 21.18
C PRO A 576 -6.90 -16.24 19.67
N ALA A 577 -7.27 -15.09 19.10
CA ALA A 577 -7.56 -15.00 17.68
C ALA A 577 -6.31 -15.30 16.83
N ARG A 578 -5.18 -14.69 17.19
CA ARG A 578 -3.92 -14.90 16.48
C ARG A 578 -3.38 -16.31 16.66
N GLU A 579 -3.48 -16.87 17.87
CA GLU A 579 -3.06 -18.26 18.13
C GLU A 579 -3.88 -19.25 17.31
N LEU A 580 -5.19 -19.07 17.23
CA LEU A 580 -6.09 -19.93 16.45
C LEU A 580 -5.82 -19.84 14.93
N SER A 581 -5.63 -18.64 14.38
CA SER A 581 -5.29 -18.46 12.96
C SER A 581 -3.92 -19.05 12.62
N THR A 582 -2.92 -18.86 13.50
CA THR A 582 -1.59 -19.49 13.32
C THR A 582 -1.68 -21.00 13.34
N ALA A 583 -2.48 -21.57 14.23
CA ALA A 583 -2.72 -23.01 14.29
C ALA A 583 -3.45 -23.55 13.05
N ALA A 584 -4.37 -22.77 12.45
CA ALA A 584 -5.01 -23.12 11.19
C ALA A 584 -3.97 -23.23 10.06
N ALA A 585 -3.06 -22.28 9.97
CA ALA A 585 -1.96 -22.32 9.00
C ALA A 585 -1.06 -23.56 9.18
N LEU A 586 -0.72 -23.93 10.42
CA LEU A 586 0.04 -25.15 10.70
C LEU A 586 -0.73 -26.42 10.32
N ALA A 587 -2.06 -26.47 10.53
CA ALA A 587 -2.87 -27.60 10.11
C ALA A 587 -2.93 -27.75 8.58
N ALA A 588 -2.94 -26.63 7.83
CA ALA A 588 -2.84 -26.66 6.37
C ALA A 588 -1.45 -27.13 5.91
N ALA A 589 -0.38 -26.56 6.49
CA ALA A 589 1.00 -26.95 6.20
C ALA A 589 1.24 -28.45 6.46
N ALA A 590 0.71 -29.00 7.55
CA ALA A 590 0.83 -30.41 7.90
C ALA A 590 0.33 -31.34 6.78
N ARG A 591 -0.74 -30.96 6.04
CA ARG A 591 -1.25 -31.79 4.93
C ARG A 591 -0.27 -31.85 3.77
N VAL A 592 0.28 -30.70 3.36
CA VAL A 592 1.14 -30.60 2.17
C VAL A 592 2.58 -31.07 2.44
N LEU A 593 3.07 -30.89 3.66
CA LEU A 593 4.39 -31.36 4.07
C LEU A 593 4.47 -32.85 4.37
N LYS A 594 3.36 -33.56 4.48
CA LYS A 594 3.30 -34.95 4.93
C LYS A 594 4.20 -35.90 4.15
N SER A 595 4.33 -35.72 2.84
CA SER A 595 5.22 -36.52 1.98
C SER A 595 6.59 -35.88 1.78
N TYR A 596 6.76 -34.61 2.09
CA TYR A 596 7.98 -33.86 1.90
C TYR A 596 8.86 -33.84 3.16
N ASN A 597 8.30 -33.50 4.31
CA ASN A 597 8.94 -33.49 5.62
C ASN A 597 7.96 -34.03 6.69
N PRO A 598 7.85 -35.37 6.85
CA PRO A 598 6.85 -36.01 7.73
C PRO A 598 6.95 -35.59 9.19
N ASP A 599 8.16 -35.42 9.72
CA ASP A 599 8.39 -35.09 11.13
C ASP A 599 7.87 -33.67 11.44
N LEU A 600 8.16 -32.72 10.55
CA LEU A 600 7.68 -31.35 10.68
C LEU A 600 6.14 -31.28 10.48
N ALA A 601 5.60 -32.08 9.56
CA ALA A 601 4.16 -32.18 9.36
C ALA A 601 3.44 -32.70 10.60
N GLU A 602 3.99 -33.74 11.28
CA GLU A 602 3.44 -34.26 12.53
C GLU A 602 3.49 -33.24 13.65
N GLN A 603 4.60 -32.51 13.79
CA GLN A 603 4.76 -31.41 14.74
C GLN A 603 3.70 -30.32 14.52
N CYS A 604 3.51 -29.88 13.30
CA CYS A 604 2.51 -28.86 12.94
C CYS A 604 1.08 -29.30 13.32
N LEU A 605 0.72 -30.53 12.98
CA LEU A 605 -0.59 -31.06 13.31
C LEU A 605 -0.80 -31.23 14.82
N TYR A 606 0.24 -31.62 15.53
CA TYR A 606 0.22 -31.70 16.99
C TYR A 606 -0.06 -30.34 17.62
N ILE A 607 0.71 -29.31 17.24
CA ILE A 607 0.54 -27.94 17.76
C ILE A 607 -0.88 -27.44 17.48
N ALA A 608 -1.38 -27.63 16.25
CA ALA A 608 -2.72 -27.20 15.85
C ALA A 608 -3.82 -27.83 16.72
N LYS A 609 -3.68 -29.12 17.07
CA LYS A 609 -4.61 -29.80 17.97
C LYS A 609 -4.53 -29.30 19.41
N VAL A 610 -3.35 -29.03 19.92
CA VAL A 610 -3.16 -28.46 21.27
C VAL A 610 -3.85 -27.10 21.37
N ILE A 611 -3.66 -26.22 20.37
CA ILE A 611 -4.30 -24.91 20.34
C ILE A 611 -5.83 -25.01 20.21
N TRP A 612 -6.34 -25.98 19.46
CA TRP A 612 -7.78 -26.24 19.41
C TRP A 612 -8.36 -26.56 20.79
N GLU A 613 -7.69 -27.39 21.58
CA GLU A 613 -8.12 -27.82 22.89
C GLU A 613 -7.95 -26.73 23.97
N SER A 614 -6.94 -25.87 23.84
CA SER A 614 -6.62 -24.84 24.83
C SER A 614 -7.49 -23.58 24.75
N HIS A 615 -8.10 -23.30 23.59
CA HIS A 615 -8.94 -22.13 23.37
C HIS A 615 -10.40 -22.48 23.26
N SER A 616 -11.25 -21.77 24.01
CA SER A 616 -12.72 -21.82 23.88
C SER A 616 -13.20 -20.99 22.67
N ASP A 617 -14.51 -20.67 22.61
CA ASP A 617 -15.13 -19.97 21.47
C ASP A 617 -14.90 -18.44 21.45
N GLU A 618 -13.84 -17.94 22.07
CA GLU A 618 -13.57 -16.50 22.27
C GLU A 618 -13.31 -15.73 20.96
N ALA A 619 -12.79 -16.39 19.92
CA ALA A 619 -12.53 -15.82 18.61
C ALA A 619 -13.18 -16.69 17.52
N PHE A 620 -14.43 -16.38 17.22
CA PHE A 620 -15.31 -17.26 16.40
C PHE A 620 -14.73 -17.57 15.02
N ILE A 621 -14.34 -16.56 14.22
CA ILE A 621 -13.86 -16.81 12.83
C ILE A 621 -12.52 -17.56 12.83
N PRO A 622 -11.50 -17.20 13.61
CA PRO A 622 -10.27 -17.99 13.73
C PRO A 622 -10.50 -19.44 14.23
N LYS A 623 -11.42 -19.62 15.17
CA LYS A 623 -11.78 -20.97 15.65
C LYS A 623 -12.47 -21.78 14.56
N LEU A 624 -13.34 -21.16 13.77
CA LEU A 624 -13.98 -21.75 12.61
C LEU A 624 -12.96 -22.19 11.55
N GLU A 625 -11.99 -21.34 11.26
CA GLU A 625 -10.92 -21.61 10.31
C GLU A 625 -10.09 -22.81 10.75
N LEU A 626 -9.65 -22.84 12.02
CA LEU A 626 -8.92 -23.98 12.57
C LEU A 626 -9.77 -25.25 12.53
N ALA A 627 -11.09 -25.17 12.81
CA ALA A 627 -11.98 -26.34 12.71
C ALA A 627 -12.04 -26.90 11.28
N VAL A 628 -12.10 -26.02 10.27
CA VAL A 628 -12.10 -26.42 8.86
C VAL A 628 -10.77 -27.09 8.50
N GLU A 629 -9.65 -26.49 8.88
CA GLU A 629 -8.34 -27.04 8.56
C GLU A 629 -8.08 -28.36 9.26
N LEU A 630 -8.46 -28.51 10.53
CA LEU A 630 -8.38 -29.79 11.27
C LEU A 630 -9.33 -30.84 10.70
N LEU A 631 -10.54 -30.47 10.27
CA LEU A 631 -11.47 -31.38 9.61
C LEU A 631 -10.87 -31.95 8.33
N ARG A 632 -10.27 -31.08 7.50
CA ARG A 632 -9.61 -31.47 6.25
C ARG A 632 -8.39 -32.36 6.49
N SER A 633 -7.61 -32.06 7.57
CA SER A 633 -6.38 -32.81 7.90
C SER A 633 -6.65 -34.17 8.55
N THR A 634 -7.72 -34.29 9.35
CA THR A 634 -7.93 -35.49 10.21
C THR A 634 -9.18 -36.29 9.89
N HIS A 635 -10.15 -35.71 9.17
CA HIS A 635 -11.49 -36.24 8.96
C HIS A 635 -12.26 -36.56 10.28
N ASN A 636 -11.86 -35.95 11.42
CA ASN A 636 -12.53 -36.10 12.69
C ASN A 636 -13.89 -35.38 12.68
N LYS A 637 -14.95 -36.10 13.01
CA LYS A 637 -16.34 -35.61 13.02
C LYS A 637 -16.60 -34.53 14.04
N GLU A 638 -15.78 -34.42 15.06
CA GLU A 638 -15.87 -33.35 16.08
C GLU A 638 -15.86 -31.98 15.44
N TYR A 639 -14.91 -31.72 14.53
CA TYR A 639 -14.80 -30.46 13.82
C TYR A 639 -16.00 -30.18 12.91
N ALA A 640 -16.53 -31.21 12.24
CA ALA A 640 -17.76 -31.05 11.47
C ALA A 640 -18.97 -30.72 12.37
N GLN A 641 -19.07 -31.33 13.56
CA GLN A 641 -20.10 -31.00 14.53
C GLN A 641 -20.01 -29.57 15.05
N PHE A 642 -18.79 -29.05 15.26
CA PHE A 642 -18.57 -27.66 15.62
C PHE A 642 -19.11 -26.71 14.53
N LEU A 643 -18.84 -26.98 13.24
CA LEU A 643 -19.36 -26.19 12.14
C LEU A 643 -20.90 -26.20 12.09
N ILE A 644 -21.52 -27.41 12.22
CA ILE A 644 -22.96 -27.58 12.22
C ILE A 644 -23.62 -26.84 13.41
N LYS A 645 -23.04 -26.97 14.61
CA LYS A 645 -23.52 -26.28 15.81
C LYS A 645 -23.51 -24.75 15.67
N ASN A 646 -22.52 -24.21 14.96
CA ASN A 646 -22.32 -22.79 14.80
C ASN A 646 -22.91 -22.23 13.48
N THR A 647 -23.90 -22.91 12.90
CA THR A 647 -24.54 -22.51 11.63
C THR A 647 -25.02 -21.04 11.62
N GLU A 648 -25.63 -20.55 12.71
CA GLU A 648 -26.11 -19.15 12.78
C GLU A 648 -24.96 -18.15 12.70
N GLY A 649 -23.87 -18.38 13.43
CA GLY A 649 -22.68 -17.54 13.38
C GLY A 649 -22.02 -17.53 12.00
N ILE A 650 -22.01 -18.67 11.30
CA ILE A 650 -21.51 -18.80 9.94
C ILE A 650 -22.38 -17.97 8.97
N ILE A 651 -23.69 -18.13 9.03
CA ILE A 651 -24.62 -17.43 8.13
C ILE A 651 -24.61 -15.93 8.33
N SER A 652 -24.58 -15.45 9.59
CA SER A 652 -24.55 -14.03 9.90
C SER A 652 -23.25 -13.32 9.45
N ASN A 653 -22.19 -14.09 9.23
CA ASN A 653 -20.87 -13.62 8.76
C ASN A 653 -20.47 -14.24 7.41
N ILE A 654 -21.43 -14.56 6.54
CA ILE A 654 -21.24 -15.39 5.35
C ILE A 654 -20.15 -14.87 4.39
N GLU A 655 -19.97 -13.59 4.29
CA GLU A 655 -18.90 -12.95 3.53
C GLU A 655 -17.51 -13.42 3.98
N SER A 656 -17.30 -13.45 5.30
CA SER A 656 -16.00 -13.83 5.90
C SER A 656 -15.86 -15.34 6.12
N THR A 657 -16.96 -16.08 6.22
CA THR A 657 -16.96 -17.49 6.63
C THR A 657 -17.30 -18.47 5.49
N GLY A 658 -18.04 -18.00 4.49
CA GLY A 658 -18.53 -18.87 3.41
C GLY A 658 -17.41 -19.49 2.57
N TRP A 659 -16.38 -18.71 2.26
CA TRP A 659 -15.21 -19.17 1.53
C TRP A 659 -14.34 -20.14 2.37
N ILE A 660 -14.28 -19.95 3.71
CA ILE A 660 -13.56 -20.83 4.65
C ILE A 660 -14.24 -22.21 4.71
N VAL A 661 -15.58 -22.20 4.89
CA VAL A 661 -16.36 -23.44 5.06
C VAL A 661 -16.56 -24.20 3.74
N GLY A 662 -16.56 -23.49 2.62
CA GLY A 662 -16.77 -24.09 1.28
C GLY A 662 -15.97 -25.35 1.01
N PRO A 663 -14.63 -25.33 1.12
CA PRO A 663 -13.78 -26.52 0.89
C PRO A 663 -14.05 -27.71 1.81
N ALA A 664 -14.68 -27.50 2.97
CA ALA A 664 -15.01 -28.57 3.92
C ALA A 664 -16.40 -29.21 3.65
N LEU A 665 -17.24 -28.61 2.83
CA LEU A 665 -18.60 -29.09 2.57
C LEU A 665 -18.69 -30.55 2.10
N PRO A 666 -17.76 -31.09 1.30
CA PRO A 666 -17.77 -32.50 0.92
C PRO A 666 -17.66 -33.45 2.13
N LEU A 667 -17.01 -33.02 3.21
CA LEU A 667 -16.78 -33.79 4.43
C LEU A 667 -17.94 -33.69 5.44
N ILE A 668 -18.90 -32.81 5.20
CA ILE A 668 -20.05 -32.58 6.10
C ILE A 668 -21.28 -33.28 5.54
N GLN A 669 -21.83 -34.23 6.31
CA GLN A 669 -23.00 -35.07 5.92
C GLN A 669 -24.32 -34.53 6.55
N GLU A 670 -24.57 -33.20 6.46
CA GLU A 670 -25.76 -32.54 7.03
C GLU A 670 -26.50 -31.72 5.96
N PRO A 671 -27.54 -32.26 5.31
CA PRO A 671 -28.26 -31.57 4.25
C PRO A 671 -28.91 -30.24 4.68
N ALA A 672 -29.41 -30.17 5.92
CA ALA A 672 -30.04 -28.95 6.44
C ALA A 672 -29.03 -27.82 6.56
N PHE A 673 -27.80 -28.09 7.02
CA PHE A 673 -26.70 -27.17 7.09
C PHE A 673 -26.34 -26.60 5.69
N LYS A 674 -26.11 -27.49 4.71
CA LYS A 674 -25.78 -27.10 3.33
C LYS A 674 -26.87 -26.22 2.70
N LYS A 675 -28.16 -26.58 2.90
CA LYS A 675 -29.28 -25.80 2.38
C LYS A 675 -29.33 -24.39 2.95
N ARG A 676 -29.06 -24.24 4.25
CA ARG A 676 -29.05 -22.93 4.91
C ARG A 676 -27.89 -22.07 4.42
N LEU A 677 -26.69 -22.64 4.28
CA LEU A 677 -25.54 -21.95 3.70
C LEU A 677 -25.82 -21.47 2.27
N ASN A 678 -26.39 -22.32 1.43
CA ASN A 678 -26.77 -21.97 0.07
C ASN A 678 -27.71 -20.74 0.01
N THR A 679 -28.63 -20.63 0.97
CA THR A 679 -29.53 -19.47 1.06
C THR A 679 -28.76 -18.19 1.42
N ALA A 680 -27.86 -18.26 2.39
CA ALA A 680 -27.04 -17.11 2.81
C ALA A 680 -26.04 -16.68 1.71
N VAL A 681 -25.43 -17.66 1.04
CA VAL A 681 -24.50 -17.42 -0.08
C VAL A 681 -25.21 -16.72 -1.25
N LYS A 682 -26.48 -17.08 -1.57
CA LYS A 682 -27.26 -16.37 -2.59
C LYS A 682 -27.51 -14.89 -2.22
N ALA A 683 -27.79 -14.63 -0.96
CA ALA A 683 -27.98 -13.25 -0.48
C ALA A 683 -26.68 -12.44 -0.56
N TYR A 684 -25.55 -13.04 -0.19
CA TYR A 684 -24.23 -12.41 -0.32
C TYR A 684 -23.86 -12.17 -1.78
N TYR A 685 -24.10 -13.11 -2.67
CA TYR A 685 -23.88 -12.92 -4.11
C TYR A 685 -24.62 -11.67 -4.64
N GLN A 686 -25.88 -11.46 -4.22
CA GLN A 686 -26.60 -10.26 -4.62
C GLN A 686 -25.92 -8.97 -4.15
N GLN A 687 -25.34 -8.96 -2.94
CA GLN A 687 -24.56 -7.81 -2.46
C GLN A 687 -23.32 -7.56 -3.34
N VAL A 688 -22.59 -8.63 -3.70
CA VAL A 688 -21.42 -8.52 -4.59
C VAL A 688 -21.83 -7.94 -5.96
N VAL A 689 -22.95 -8.39 -6.54
CA VAL A 689 -23.51 -7.84 -7.78
C VAL A 689 -23.82 -6.34 -7.65
N ASP A 690 -24.48 -5.95 -6.56
CA ASP A 690 -24.91 -4.56 -6.38
C ASP A 690 -23.72 -3.62 -6.09
N LEU A 691 -22.69 -4.10 -5.41
CA LEU A 691 -21.44 -3.37 -5.19
C LEU A 691 -20.61 -3.28 -6.47
N GLY A 692 -20.51 -4.36 -7.25
CA GLY A 692 -19.76 -4.39 -8.49
C GLY A 692 -20.29 -3.41 -9.57
N LYS A 693 -21.61 -3.13 -9.54
CA LYS A 693 -22.21 -2.11 -10.42
C LYS A 693 -21.86 -0.67 -10.08
N LYS A 694 -21.29 -0.43 -8.89
CA LYS A 694 -20.91 0.92 -8.44
C LYS A 694 -19.56 1.36 -8.95
N THR A 695 -18.81 0.48 -9.61
CA THR A 695 -17.47 0.76 -10.13
C THR A 695 -17.38 0.39 -11.61
N PRO A 696 -16.54 1.06 -12.42
CA PRO A 696 -16.39 0.73 -13.83
C PRO A 696 -15.63 -0.58 -14.09
N TYR A 697 -15.15 -1.24 -13.04
CA TYR A 697 -14.28 -2.43 -13.11
C TYR A 697 -15.03 -3.75 -12.97
N GLY A 698 -16.36 -3.73 -12.86
CA GLY A 698 -17.19 -4.93 -12.79
C GLY A 698 -17.06 -5.76 -11.52
N MET A 699 -16.51 -5.19 -10.45
CA MET A 699 -16.35 -5.82 -9.14
C MET A 699 -16.45 -4.79 -8.01
N PRO A 700 -16.71 -5.20 -6.76
CA PRO A 700 -16.61 -4.32 -5.59
C PRO A 700 -15.21 -3.70 -5.49
N TYR A 701 -15.16 -2.38 -5.28
CA TYR A 701 -13.94 -1.64 -5.06
C TYR A 701 -14.21 -0.46 -4.12
N GLU A 702 -13.54 -0.45 -2.98
CA GLU A 702 -13.56 0.64 -2.01
C GLU A 702 -12.16 1.27 -1.96
N PRO A 703 -12.00 2.45 -2.59
CA PRO A 703 -10.72 3.14 -2.57
C PRO A 703 -10.43 3.75 -1.19
N ASP A 704 -9.22 3.58 -0.70
CA ASP A 704 -8.72 4.17 0.54
C ASP A 704 -7.33 4.80 0.37
N ILE A 705 -6.81 5.43 1.43
CA ILE A 705 -5.51 6.10 1.39
C ILE A 705 -4.34 5.12 1.30
N TRP A 706 -4.51 3.91 1.82
CA TRP A 706 -3.46 2.91 1.88
C TRP A 706 -3.20 2.23 0.53
N GLY A 707 -4.23 2.08 -0.27
CA GLY A 707 -4.24 1.37 -1.54
C GLY A 707 -5.14 0.13 -1.52
N ALA A 708 -5.80 -0.12 -2.62
CA ALA A 708 -6.86 -1.13 -2.70
C ALA A 708 -6.36 -2.54 -3.09
N GLY A 709 -5.10 -2.67 -3.55
CA GLY A 709 -4.60 -3.88 -4.20
C GLY A 709 -4.72 -5.15 -3.36
N TRP A 710 -4.31 -5.10 -2.11
CA TRP A 710 -4.37 -6.28 -1.23
C TRP A 710 -5.80 -6.74 -0.96
N GLY A 711 -6.72 -5.80 -0.71
CA GLY A 711 -8.13 -6.11 -0.52
C GLY A 711 -8.77 -6.73 -1.78
N ILE A 712 -8.41 -6.24 -2.96
CA ILE A 712 -8.89 -6.75 -4.24
C ILE A 712 -8.38 -8.17 -4.51
N GLN A 713 -7.11 -8.46 -4.22
CA GLN A 713 -6.54 -9.81 -4.38
C GLN A 713 -7.21 -10.80 -3.44
N ASN A 714 -7.38 -10.43 -2.18
CA ASN A 714 -8.08 -11.25 -1.19
C ASN A 714 -9.55 -11.49 -1.57
N PHE A 715 -10.23 -10.45 -2.08
CA PHE A 715 -11.57 -10.61 -2.65
C PHE A 715 -11.56 -11.63 -3.79
N GLY A 716 -10.64 -11.52 -4.76
CA GLY A 716 -10.54 -12.44 -5.88
C GLY A 716 -10.29 -13.89 -5.46
N MET A 717 -9.39 -14.12 -4.51
CA MET A 717 -9.12 -15.45 -3.92
C MET A 717 -10.39 -16.03 -3.25
N LYS A 718 -11.13 -15.23 -2.48
CA LYS A 718 -12.40 -15.65 -1.88
C LYS A 718 -13.45 -16.00 -2.94
N GLN A 719 -13.50 -15.25 -4.07
CA GLN A 719 -14.42 -15.55 -5.17
C GLN A 719 -14.13 -16.92 -5.82
N TYR A 720 -12.87 -17.35 -5.89
CA TYR A 720 -12.54 -18.71 -6.33
C TYR A 720 -13.19 -19.77 -5.45
N TYR A 721 -13.10 -19.64 -4.12
CA TYR A 721 -13.71 -20.60 -3.19
C TYR A 721 -15.23 -20.56 -3.24
N PHE A 722 -15.84 -19.38 -3.40
CA PHE A 722 -17.28 -19.29 -3.65
C PHE A 722 -17.66 -19.93 -4.98
N HIS A 723 -16.92 -19.70 -6.05
CA HIS A 723 -17.16 -20.31 -7.36
C HIS A 723 -17.06 -21.84 -7.30
N THR A 724 -16.00 -22.38 -6.76
CA THR A 724 -15.77 -23.83 -6.70
C THR A 724 -16.73 -24.56 -5.75
N SER A 725 -17.15 -23.92 -4.65
CA SER A 725 -18.09 -24.50 -3.68
C SER A 725 -19.56 -24.28 -4.06
N TYR A 726 -19.88 -23.25 -4.83
CA TYR A 726 -21.23 -22.85 -5.22
C TYR A 726 -21.31 -22.39 -6.68
N PRO A 727 -20.91 -23.24 -7.66
CA PRO A 727 -20.75 -22.84 -9.07
C PRO A 727 -22.05 -22.34 -9.72
N GLU A 728 -23.22 -22.82 -9.25
CA GLU A 728 -24.53 -22.37 -9.74
C GLU A 728 -24.90 -20.93 -9.25
N ILE A 729 -24.14 -20.35 -8.34
CA ILE A 729 -24.42 -19.04 -7.75
C ILE A 729 -23.36 -18.04 -8.17
N PHE A 730 -22.09 -18.37 -7.97
CA PHE A 730 -20.96 -17.48 -8.21
C PHE A 730 -20.28 -17.76 -9.56
N PRO A 731 -20.32 -16.83 -10.53
CA PRO A 731 -19.54 -16.95 -11.77
C PRO A 731 -18.05 -16.66 -11.49
N LYS A 732 -17.17 -17.01 -12.43
CA LYS A 732 -15.72 -16.76 -12.33
C LYS A 732 -15.33 -15.32 -12.65
N ASP A 733 -16.26 -14.51 -13.18
CA ASP A 733 -15.94 -13.18 -13.71
C ASP A 733 -15.41 -12.22 -12.65
N TYR A 734 -15.90 -12.27 -11.40
CA TYR A 734 -15.43 -11.43 -10.31
C TYR A 734 -13.96 -11.68 -9.96
N LEU A 735 -13.52 -12.92 -10.00
CA LEU A 735 -12.11 -13.30 -9.82
C LEU A 735 -11.26 -12.75 -10.96
N LEU A 736 -11.72 -12.88 -12.21
CA LEU A 736 -10.99 -12.38 -13.39
C LEU A 736 -10.91 -10.86 -13.40
N ASN A 737 -11.97 -10.16 -13.00
CA ASN A 737 -11.98 -8.71 -12.88
C ASN A 737 -11.04 -8.22 -11.77
N ALA A 738 -10.97 -8.92 -10.64
CA ALA A 738 -10.01 -8.64 -9.58
C ALA A 738 -8.56 -8.79 -10.10
N LEU A 739 -8.27 -9.85 -10.85
CA LEU A 739 -6.95 -10.04 -11.47
C LEU A 739 -6.64 -8.93 -12.48
N ASN A 740 -7.58 -8.58 -13.35
CA ASN A 740 -7.39 -7.49 -14.32
C ASN A 740 -7.09 -6.14 -13.61
N PHE A 741 -7.78 -5.86 -12.48
CA PHE A 741 -7.54 -4.65 -11.68
C PHE A 741 -6.10 -4.61 -11.15
N VAL A 742 -5.64 -5.68 -10.52
CA VAL A 742 -4.26 -5.79 -9.99
C VAL A 742 -3.22 -5.68 -11.10
N LEU A 743 -3.55 -6.13 -12.31
CA LEU A 743 -2.65 -6.13 -13.46
C LEU A 743 -2.74 -4.85 -14.31
N GLY A 744 -3.47 -3.80 -13.89
CA GLY A 744 -3.43 -2.49 -14.56
C GLY A 744 -4.79 -1.86 -14.90
N ALA A 745 -5.91 -2.58 -14.78
CA ALA A 745 -7.25 -2.04 -15.02
C ALA A 745 -7.79 -1.35 -13.75
N HIS A 746 -7.15 -0.27 -13.31
CA HIS A 746 -7.50 0.49 -12.11
C HIS A 746 -7.45 2.01 -12.38
N PRO A 747 -8.06 2.88 -11.55
CA PRO A 747 -8.18 4.31 -11.83
C PRO A 747 -6.84 5.06 -11.74
N GLY A 748 -6.78 6.20 -12.43
CA GLY A 748 -5.66 7.15 -12.43
C GLY A 748 -4.71 6.99 -13.62
N VAL A 749 -3.77 7.95 -13.74
CA VAL A 749 -2.85 8.05 -14.89
C VAL A 749 -1.82 6.94 -14.97
N ASN A 750 -1.46 6.37 -13.84
CA ASN A 750 -0.49 5.27 -13.79
C ASN A 750 -1.25 3.93 -13.83
N THR A 751 -1.16 3.22 -14.94
CA THR A 751 -1.82 1.92 -15.18
C THR A 751 -0.88 0.73 -14.97
N SER A 752 0.18 0.90 -14.15
CA SER A 752 1.13 -0.16 -13.84
C SER A 752 0.48 -1.34 -13.13
N SER A 753 0.89 -2.55 -13.47
CA SER A 753 0.62 -3.74 -12.65
C SER A 753 1.15 -3.53 -11.23
N PHE A 754 0.42 -3.98 -10.21
CA PHE A 754 0.88 -3.93 -8.82
C PHE A 754 1.96 -4.97 -8.52
N ALA A 755 2.12 -5.96 -9.39
CA ALA A 755 3.17 -6.96 -9.30
C ALA A 755 4.45 -6.47 -10.00
N SER A 756 5.51 -6.25 -9.22
CA SER A 756 6.79 -5.74 -9.72
C SER A 756 7.38 -6.66 -10.79
N GLY A 757 7.75 -6.08 -11.95
CA GLY A 757 8.32 -6.82 -13.07
C GLY A 757 7.32 -7.66 -13.87
N VAL A 758 6.02 -7.57 -13.61
CA VAL A 758 4.99 -8.35 -14.29
C VAL A 758 4.17 -7.49 -15.24
N GLY A 759 4.09 -7.91 -16.50
CA GLY A 759 3.38 -7.21 -17.57
C GLY A 759 4.22 -6.19 -18.31
N ALA A 760 3.62 -5.51 -19.27
CA ALA A 760 4.29 -4.52 -20.10
C ALA A 760 4.73 -3.28 -19.29
N ARG A 761 3.99 -2.95 -18.24
CA ARG A 761 4.29 -1.89 -17.28
C ARG A 761 3.94 -2.36 -15.88
N SER A 762 4.84 -2.15 -14.91
CA SER A 762 4.65 -2.56 -13.52
C SER A 762 5.18 -1.52 -12.55
N LEU A 763 4.73 -1.58 -11.31
CA LEU A 763 5.40 -0.93 -10.20
C LEU A 763 6.82 -1.48 -10.05
N THR A 764 7.69 -0.68 -9.45
CA THR A 764 9.02 -1.11 -9.01
C THR A 764 9.01 -1.23 -7.50
N GLN A 765 9.04 -2.44 -6.99
CA GLN A 765 9.15 -2.68 -5.55
C GLN A 765 10.62 -2.52 -5.13
N ALA A 766 10.85 -1.57 -4.28
CA ALA A 766 12.20 -1.19 -3.83
C ALA A 766 12.27 -0.89 -2.33
N TYR A 767 11.29 -1.33 -1.57
CA TYR A 767 11.25 -1.17 -0.12
C TYR A 767 12.23 -2.13 0.55
N GLY A 768 12.74 -1.77 1.70
CA GLY A 768 13.72 -2.59 2.40
C GLY A 768 15.06 -2.63 1.68
N MET A 769 15.61 -3.80 1.48
CA MET A 769 16.96 -3.99 0.95
C MET A 769 17.18 -3.45 -0.47
N ASN A 770 16.13 -3.13 -1.19
CA ASN A 770 16.21 -2.52 -2.53
C ASN A 770 15.65 -1.09 -2.57
N ARG A 771 15.63 -0.37 -1.46
CA ARG A 771 15.18 1.03 -1.39
C ARG A 771 16.07 2.01 -2.17
N GLY A 772 17.09 1.51 -2.82
CA GLY A 772 17.97 2.29 -3.68
C GLY A 772 17.34 2.61 -5.03
N GLU A 773 17.88 3.66 -5.67
CA GLU A 773 17.37 4.25 -6.90
C GLU A 773 17.35 3.31 -8.11
N PHE A 774 18.21 2.31 -8.14
CA PHE A 774 18.44 1.45 -9.32
C PHE A 774 18.16 -0.03 -9.07
N SER A 775 17.51 -0.36 -7.95
CA SER A 775 17.20 -1.75 -7.62
C SER A 775 15.71 -1.94 -7.46
N PHE A 776 15.24 -3.15 -7.76
CA PHE A 776 13.89 -3.60 -7.52
C PHE A 776 13.87 -5.09 -7.24
N ILE A 777 12.85 -5.55 -6.53
CA ILE A 777 12.61 -6.97 -6.30
C ILE A 777 11.51 -7.42 -7.26
N PRO A 778 11.78 -8.34 -8.22
CA PRO A 778 10.73 -8.91 -9.05
C PRO A 778 9.67 -9.62 -8.19
N GLY A 779 8.41 -9.50 -8.57
CA GLY A 779 7.31 -10.23 -7.94
C GLY A 779 6.80 -9.69 -6.61
N GLY A 780 7.36 -8.59 -6.09
CA GLY A 780 6.78 -7.89 -4.95
C GLY A 780 5.42 -7.27 -5.32
N ILE A 781 4.43 -7.35 -4.41
CA ILE A 781 3.07 -6.89 -4.67
C ILE A 781 2.79 -5.62 -3.87
N GLY A 782 2.63 -4.50 -4.58
CA GLY A 782 2.30 -3.21 -3.95
C GLY A 782 0.87 -3.15 -3.43
N SER A 783 0.61 -2.29 -2.45
CA SER A 783 -0.75 -2.02 -1.96
C SER A 783 -1.64 -1.35 -3.02
N GLY A 784 -1.04 -0.75 -4.04
CA GLY A 784 -1.71 -0.30 -5.24
C GLY A 784 -2.36 1.08 -5.16
N THR A 785 -3.34 1.32 -6.01
CA THR A 785 -3.98 2.63 -6.17
C THR A 785 -4.66 3.11 -4.89
N ALA A 786 -4.25 4.29 -4.43
CA ALA A 786 -4.79 4.97 -3.27
C ALA A 786 -5.86 6.01 -3.65
N LEU A 787 -6.69 6.37 -2.69
CA LEU A 787 -7.59 7.51 -2.78
C LEU A 787 -7.04 8.66 -1.95
N ILE A 788 -6.69 9.74 -2.60
CA ILE A 788 -6.45 11.04 -1.95
C ILE A 788 -7.79 11.74 -1.83
N ARG A 789 -8.27 11.87 -0.61
CA ARG A 789 -9.61 12.40 -0.33
C ARG A 789 -9.80 13.82 -0.85
N PRO A 790 -11.00 14.12 -1.40
CA PRO A 790 -12.17 13.23 -1.40
C PRO A 790 -12.29 12.31 -2.61
N ASP A 791 -11.56 12.51 -3.72
CA ASP A 791 -11.92 11.88 -5.00
C ASP A 791 -10.75 11.65 -5.98
N PHE A 792 -9.49 11.86 -5.57
CA PHE A 792 -8.33 11.75 -6.45
C PHE A 792 -7.68 10.38 -6.35
N PRO A 793 -7.83 9.50 -7.37
CA PRO A 793 -7.11 8.23 -7.42
C PRO A 793 -5.65 8.46 -7.83
N GLU A 794 -4.73 7.81 -7.14
CA GLU A 794 -3.30 7.98 -7.38
C GLU A 794 -2.55 6.66 -7.18
N LEU A 795 -1.63 6.36 -8.09
CA LEU A 795 -0.62 5.33 -7.92
C LEU A 795 0.75 5.97 -8.16
N LEU A 796 1.49 6.13 -7.09
CA LEU A 796 2.87 6.63 -7.13
C LEU A 796 3.86 5.48 -7.31
N GLU A 797 5.04 5.80 -7.79
CA GLU A 797 6.18 4.90 -7.93
C GLU A 797 7.45 5.63 -7.50
N TRP A 798 8.59 4.97 -7.57
CA TRP A 798 9.86 5.58 -7.16
C TRP A 798 10.01 7.02 -7.71
N PRO A 799 10.46 7.99 -6.90
CA PRO A 799 11.10 7.88 -5.59
C PRO A 799 10.15 7.83 -4.38
N PHE A 800 8.86 7.65 -4.58
CA PHE A 800 7.90 7.47 -3.51
C PHE A 800 7.75 5.97 -3.22
N LEU A 801 8.20 5.50 -2.07
CA LEU A 801 8.35 4.09 -1.73
C LEU A 801 7.39 3.60 -0.63
N TRP A 802 6.48 4.45 -0.18
CA TRP A 802 5.54 4.12 0.89
C TRP A 802 4.14 3.92 0.35
N GLN A 803 3.27 3.33 1.14
CA GLN A 803 1.86 3.10 0.82
C GLN A 803 1.66 2.35 -0.51
N GLN A 804 1.28 3.08 -1.55
CA GLN A 804 0.84 2.49 -2.83
C GLN A 804 1.84 1.50 -3.43
N THR A 805 3.12 1.66 -3.12
CA THR A 805 4.20 0.80 -3.60
C THR A 805 4.73 -0.16 -2.55
N GLU A 806 4.29 -0.03 -1.29
CA GLU A 806 4.73 -0.89 -0.21
C GLU A 806 4.17 -2.30 -0.38
N TYR A 807 4.99 -3.28 -0.05
CA TYR A 807 4.56 -4.66 0.09
C TYR A 807 4.51 -5.06 1.57
N VAL A 808 3.63 -5.99 1.87
CA VAL A 808 3.63 -6.71 3.15
C VAL A 808 3.49 -8.20 2.83
N LEU A 809 4.33 -9.01 3.42
CA LEU A 809 4.42 -10.44 3.11
C LEU A 809 3.07 -11.17 3.17
N GLY A 810 2.31 -10.98 4.24
CA GLY A 810 0.98 -11.60 4.42
C GLY A 810 -0.18 -10.86 3.77
N GLY A 811 0.06 -9.71 3.13
CA GLY A 811 -1.01 -8.82 2.63
C GLY A 811 -1.49 -9.11 1.22
N GLY A 812 -0.65 -9.65 0.34
CA GLY A 812 -1.01 -9.77 -1.06
C GLY A 812 -0.24 -10.83 -1.83
N THR A 813 0.91 -11.25 -1.33
CA THR A 813 1.86 -12.13 -2.04
C THR A 813 1.24 -13.47 -2.46
N THR A 814 0.69 -14.21 -1.52
CA THR A 814 0.09 -15.53 -1.79
C THR A 814 -1.28 -15.42 -2.44
N ASP A 815 -2.06 -14.40 -2.09
CA ASP A 815 -3.36 -14.16 -2.73
C ASP A 815 -3.18 -13.85 -4.22
N TYR A 816 -2.12 -13.13 -4.59
CA TYR A 816 -1.78 -12.86 -5.99
C TYR A 816 -1.41 -14.13 -6.77
N ILE A 817 -0.47 -14.94 -6.23
CA ILE A 817 -0.09 -16.22 -6.86
C ILE A 817 -1.33 -17.10 -7.04
N PHE A 818 -2.14 -17.20 -5.99
CA PHE A 818 -3.38 -17.98 -6.01
C PHE A 818 -4.33 -17.50 -7.11
N LEU A 819 -4.54 -16.19 -7.21
CA LEU A 819 -5.47 -15.57 -8.14
C LEU A 819 -5.07 -15.83 -9.61
N VAL A 820 -3.77 -15.73 -9.92
CA VAL A 820 -3.24 -16.01 -11.28
C VAL A 820 -3.40 -17.48 -11.64
N LEU A 821 -3.06 -18.38 -10.73
CA LEU A 821 -3.21 -19.83 -10.95
C LEU A 821 -4.66 -20.25 -11.07
N ALA A 822 -5.55 -19.68 -10.27
CA ALA A 822 -6.97 -19.88 -10.35
C ALA A 822 -7.55 -19.44 -11.70
N ALA A 823 -7.14 -18.26 -12.19
CA ALA A 823 -7.54 -17.80 -13.52
C ALA A 823 -7.05 -18.73 -14.62
N ASN A 824 -5.78 -19.16 -14.55
CA ASN A 824 -5.21 -20.09 -15.52
C ASN A 824 -5.97 -21.42 -15.56
N GLN A 825 -6.26 -22.01 -14.38
CA GLN A 825 -6.99 -23.28 -14.28
C GLN A 825 -8.41 -23.15 -14.81
N LEU A 826 -9.20 -22.21 -14.30
CA LEU A 826 -10.62 -22.05 -14.65
C LEU A 826 -10.87 -21.70 -16.12
N LEU A 827 -9.88 -21.12 -16.81
CA LEU A 827 -10.01 -20.78 -18.21
C LEU A 827 -9.57 -21.92 -19.14
N ASN A 828 -8.60 -22.75 -18.72
CA ASN A 828 -8.08 -23.86 -19.54
C ASN A 828 -8.78 -25.22 -19.29
N GLU A 829 -9.41 -25.45 -18.12
CA GLU A 829 -10.16 -26.68 -17.83
C GLU A 829 -11.48 -26.80 -18.60
N GLN A 830 -11.95 -25.76 -19.25
CA GLN A 830 -13.20 -25.77 -20.04
C GLN A 830 -13.01 -26.22 -21.50
N GLN A 831 -11.77 -26.58 -21.88
CA GLN A 831 -11.47 -27.18 -23.18
C GLN A 831 -11.42 -28.71 -23.09
#